data_8422a60bac64878a1f9850c77646fcb5
#
_entry.id   8422a60bac64878a1f9850c77646fcb5
#
_cell.length_a   1.000
_cell.length_b   1.000
_cell.length_c   1.000
_cell.angle_alpha   90.00
_cell.angle_beta   90.00
_cell.angle_gamma   90.00
#
_symmetry.space_group_name_H-M   'P 1'
#
loop_
_entity.id
_entity.type
_entity.pdbx_description
1 polymer ?
#
loop_
_entity_poly.entity_id
_entity_poly.type
_entity_poly.pdbx_seq_one_letter_code
_entity_poly.pdbx_strand_id
1 'polypeptide(L)'
;MADHIRKTFQQCKKEQRPALVTYVTAGYPTPQETPDVLLAMEAGGADVIELGMPFTDPIADGPTIQKANTIALKHGVNTVQVLQMVRDARARGLRAPVMLMGYYNPLLSYGEEKMLQDAKEAGVNGFIIVDLPPEEAVRFRNFCSSYGLSYIPLIAPATSDARMRVLCKIADSFIYVVSRMGVTGATGTLNAALPELLNRVHKYSGNVPAAVGFGVSTRDHFESVGKLSEGVVIGSQIINVLGSAAAGEGAKKVQEYCSSITGRAPGQNGTTREVGIVEALGEAREPEGVQVDKVIKDSDVPDGPGLADQIEALNVDGSANPDALPARFGEFGGQYVPESLMDCLSELEKGFNEAKNDPKFWEEYRTYYPYMGRPGQLHLAERLTEHAGGANIWLKREDLNHTGSHKINNALGQILLARRLGKTEIIAETGAGQHGVATATVCAKFGMKCTIYMGAEDVRRQALNVFRIKLLGASVVAVEAGSRTLRDAVNEALRSWVVNLSTTHYIIGSAIGPHPFPTIVRTFQSVIGNETKEQMQAKRGKLPDAVVACVGGGSNAVGMFYPFANDPSVKLLGVEAGGDGIDTTRHSATLTGGTKGVLHGVRTYILQDKYGQISDTHSVSAGLDYPGVGPELSSWKDSERAKFIAATDAEAFIGFRLISQLEGIIPALETSHAVYGAIELAKTMNKDQDIVICLSGRGDKDVQSVAEELPKLGPQIGWDLRF
;
A
#
# COMPACT_ATOMS: atom_id res chain seq x y z
N MET A 1 -13.61 -25.05 -14.35
CA MET A 1 -13.94 -23.88 -13.49
C MET A 1 -14.01 -22.61 -14.35
N ALA A 2 -12.94 -22.14 -14.97
CA ALA A 2 -12.95 -20.99 -15.90
C ALA A 2 -13.93 -21.15 -17.08
N ASP A 3 -14.05 -22.35 -17.64
CA ASP A 3 -15.05 -22.69 -18.68
C ASP A 3 -16.49 -22.36 -18.29
N HIS A 4 -16.83 -22.45 -17.02
CA HIS A 4 -18.17 -22.13 -16.55
C HIS A 4 -18.48 -20.65 -16.75
N ILE A 5 -17.54 -19.75 -16.44
CA ILE A 5 -17.69 -18.30 -16.69
C ILE A 5 -17.89 -18.05 -18.18
N ARG A 6 -17.03 -18.65 -19.04
CA ARG A 6 -17.14 -18.51 -20.51
C ARG A 6 -18.50 -18.96 -21.05
N LYS A 7 -18.99 -20.14 -20.59
CA LYS A 7 -20.29 -20.66 -20.98
C LYS A 7 -21.44 -19.76 -20.55
N THR A 8 -21.34 -19.15 -19.36
CA THR A 8 -22.36 -18.22 -18.86
C THR A 8 -22.46 -16.98 -19.77
N PHE A 9 -21.33 -16.34 -20.10
CA PHE A 9 -21.35 -15.21 -21.03
C PHE A 9 -21.84 -15.60 -22.43
N GLN A 10 -21.45 -16.78 -22.93
CA GLN A 10 -21.95 -17.30 -24.22
C GLN A 10 -23.44 -17.53 -24.21
N GLN A 11 -24.01 -18.02 -23.09
CA GLN A 11 -25.44 -18.21 -22.95
C GLN A 11 -26.18 -16.87 -22.93
N CYS A 12 -25.70 -15.88 -22.15
CA CYS A 12 -26.26 -14.53 -22.15
C CYS A 12 -26.27 -13.92 -23.57
N LYS A 13 -25.18 -14.09 -24.31
CA LYS A 13 -25.08 -13.62 -25.70
C LYS A 13 -26.11 -14.31 -26.62
N LYS A 14 -26.32 -15.63 -26.47
CA LYS A 14 -27.38 -16.35 -27.24
C LYS A 14 -28.79 -15.84 -26.89
N GLU A 15 -29.00 -15.45 -25.66
CA GLU A 15 -30.26 -14.85 -25.18
C GLU A 15 -30.37 -13.35 -25.49
N GLN A 16 -29.40 -12.78 -26.21
CA GLN A 16 -29.34 -11.36 -26.61
C GLN A 16 -29.49 -10.39 -25.44
N ARG A 17 -28.86 -10.70 -24.32
CA ARG A 17 -28.84 -9.88 -23.11
C ARG A 17 -27.45 -9.78 -22.48
N PRO A 18 -27.16 -8.71 -21.72
CA PRO A 18 -25.95 -8.64 -20.93
C PRO A 18 -26.02 -9.62 -19.75
N ALA A 19 -24.85 -10.10 -19.30
CA ALA A 19 -24.72 -10.80 -18.04
C ALA A 19 -24.85 -9.82 -16.87
N LEU A 20 -25.62 -10.17 -15.84
CA LEU A 20 -25.61 -9.48 -14.57
C LEU A 20 -24.51 -10.07 -13.68
N VAL A 21 -23.49 -9.30 -13.39
CA VAL A 21 -22.42 -9.62 -12.44
C VAL A 21 -22.68 -8.87 -11.13
N THR A 22 -22.70 -9.58 -10.01
CA THR A 22 -23.07 -8.99 -8.71
C THR A 22 -21.94 -9.14 -7.71
N TYR A 23 -21.66 -8.09 -6.92
CA TYR A 23 -20.65 -8.10 -5.86
C TYR A 23 -21.29 -8.04 -4.47
N VAL A 24 -20.75 -8.81 -3.53
CA VAL A 24 -21.01 -8.69 -2.10
C VAL A 24 -19.74 -8.96 -1.29
N THR A 25 -19.55 -8.24 -0.18
CA THR A 25 -18.47 -8.51 0.78
C THR A 25 -18.83 -9.74 1.62
N ALA A 26 -17.97 -10.74 1.66
CA ALA A 26 -18.12 -11.92 2.51
C ALA A 26 -18.19 -11.50 4.00
N GLY A 27 -19.21 -11.99 4.70
CA GLY A 27 -19.43 -11.64 6.11
C GLY A 27 -20.21 -10.35 6.35
N TYR A 28 -20.74 -9.74 5.29
CA TYR A 28 -21.60 -8.56 5.44
C TYR A 28 -23.07 -8.88 5.06
N PRO A 29 -24.08 -8.48 5.83
CA PRO A 29 -23.97 -7.82 7.15
C PRO A 29 -23.48 -8.74 8.27
N THR A 30 -23.66 -10.08 8.11
CA THR A 30 -23.14 -11.10 9.01
C THR A 30 -22.57 -12.28 8.25
N PRO A 31 -21.61 -13.06 8.82
CA PRO A 31 -21.05 -14.23 8.18
C PRO A 31 -22.10 -15.30 7.84
N GLN A 32 -23.10 -15.47 8.70
CA GLN A 32 -24.14 -16.50 8.57
C GLN A 32 -25.08 -16.21 7.41
N GLU A 33 -25.34 -14.93 7.10
CA GLU A 33 -26.21 -14.52 6.00
C GLU A 33 -25.56 -14.62 4.62
N THR A 34 -24.24 -14.67 4.54
CA THR A 34 -23.54 -14.64 3.24
C THR A 34 -23.98 -15.76 2.29
N PRO A 35 -24.07 -17.06 2.68
CA PRO A 35 -24.55 -18.11 1.78
C PRO A 35 -25.98 -17.87 1.29
N ASP A 36 -26.87 -17.33 2.13
CA ASP A 36 -28.25 -16.98 1.75
C ASP A 36 -28.28 -15.84 0.73
N VAL A 37 -27.42 -14.84 0.89
CA VAL A 37 -27.28 -13.71 -0.04
C VAL A 37 -26.79 -14.20 -1.41
N LEU A 38 -25.79 -15.10 -1.46
CA LEU A 38 -25.31 -15.67 -2.72
C LEU A 38 -26.41 -16.42 -3.48
N LEU A 39 -27.20 -17.25 -2.78
CA LEU A 39 -28.35 -17.95 -3.35
C LEU A 39 -29.45 -16.98 -3.83
N ALA A 40 -29.68 -15.92 -3.06
CA ALA A 40 -30.66 -14.89 -3.39
C ALA A 40 -30.27 -14.06 -4.63
N MET A 41 -28.98 -13.77 -4.80
CA MET A 41 -28.46 -13.11 -6.00
C MET A 41 -28.75 -13.97 -7.25
N GLU A 42 -28.40 -15.26 -7.21
CA GLU A 42 -28.67 -16.17 -8.32
C GLU A 42 -30.16 -16.27 -8.60
N ALA A 43 -30.99 -16.48 -7.57
CA ALA A 43 -32.45 -16.54 -7.70
C ALA A 43 -33.05 -15.23 -8.25
N GLY A 44 -32.46 -14.08 -7.98
CA GLY A 44 -32.81 -12.78 -8.52
C GLY A 44 -32.29 -12.51 -9.92
N GLY A 45 -31.51 -13.43 -10.52
CA GLY A 45 -31.07 -13.34 -11.89
C GLY A 45 -29.61 -12.91 -12.08
N ALA A 46 -28.78 -12.93 -11.05
CA ALA A 46 -27.33 -12.78 -11.22
C ALA A 46 -26.77 -13.97 -12.03
N ASP A 47 -26.00 -13.68 -13.06
CA ASP A 47 -25.37 -14.66 -13.92
C ASP A 47 -23.97 -15.05 -13.42
N VAL A 48 -23.27 -14.12 -12.76
CA VAL A 48 -21.94 -14.30 -12.15
C VAL A 48 -21.90 -13.55 -10.82
N ILE A 49 -21.23 -14.12 -9.82
CA ILE A 49 -21.13 -13.54 -8.48
C ILE A 49 -19.67 -13.26 -8.14
N GLU A 50 -19.39 -12.05 -7.67
CA GLU A 50 -18.12 -11.64 -7.09
C GLU A 50 -18.27 -11.62 -5.56
N LEU A 51 -17.54 -12.48 -4.89
CA LEU A 51 -17.48 -12.52 -3.43
C LEU A 51 -16.22 -11.81 -2.95
N GLY A 52 -16.41 -10.64 -2.33
CA GLY A 52 -15.33 -9.82 -1.83
C GLY A 52 -14.67 -10.43 -0.59
N MET A 53 -13.37 -10.63 -0.64
CA MET A 53 -12.55 -11.02 0.51
C MET A 53 -12.24 -9.78 1.36
N PRO A 54 -12.68 -9.70 2.63
CA PRO A 54 -12.42 -8.52 3.46
C PRO A 54 -10.93 -8.30 3.68
N PHE A 55 -10.51 -7.03 3.60
CA PHE A 55 -9.13 -6.63 3.82
C PHE A 55 -9.06 -5.33 4.61
N THR A 56 -8.07 -5.22 5.50
CA THR A 56 -7.86 -4.06 6.37
C THR A 56 -7.35 -2.82 5.64
N ASP A 57 -6.81 -3.00 4.41
CA ASP A 57 -6.13 -1.95 3.66
C ASP A 57 -6.66 -1.79 2.21
N PRO A 58 -7.96 -1.52 2.01
CA PRO A 58 -8.64 -1.60 0.72
C PRO A 58 -8.43 -0.32 -0.12
N ILE A 59 -7.26 -0.18 -0.76
CA ILE A 59 -6.84 1.02 -1.52
C ILE A 59 -7.70 1.34 -2.74
N ALA A 60 -8.38 0.35 -3.33
CA ALA A 60 -9.22 0.51 -4.52
C ALA A 60 -10.72 0.67 -4.20
N ASP A 61 -11.14 0.43 -2.95
CA ASP A 61 -12.54 0.42 -2.57
C ASP A 61 -13.04 1.79 -2.14
N GLY A 62 -14.29 2.10 -2.52
CA GLY A 62 -15.00 3.29 -2.06
C GLY A 62 -15.61 3.11 -0.65
N PRO A 63 -16.15 4.20 -0.07
CA PRO A 63 -16.59 4.23 1.33
C PRO A 63 -17.62 3.15 1.67
N THR A 64 -18.52 2.81 0.74
CA THR A 64 -19.56 1.78 0.95
C THR A 64 -18.94 0.39 1.16
N ILE A 65 -18.00 0.00 0.30
CA ILE A 65 -17.33 -1.30 0.39
C ILE A 65 -16.36 -1.32 1.57
N GLN A 66 -15.63 -0.23 1.82
CA GLN A 66 -14.76 -0.11 3.01
C GLN A 66 -15.54 -0.33 4.31
N LYS A 67 -16.75 0.24 4.42
CA LYS A 67 -17.62 0.03 5.58
C LYS A 67 -18.02 -1.43 5.72
N ALA A 68 -18.38 -2.10 4.62
CA ALA A 68 -18.72 -3.52 4.63
C ALA A 68 -17.52 -4.38 5.03
N ASN A 69 -16.33 -4.11 4.50
CA ASN A 69 -15.08 -4.76 4.89
C ASN A 69 -14.80 -4.61 6.40
N THR A 70 -14.93 -3.40 6.93
CA THR A 70 -14.72 -3.13 8.36
C THR A 70 -15.69 -3.92 9.24
N ILE A 71 -16.95 -4.06 8.83
CA ILE A 71 -17.95 -4.85 9.58
C ILE A 71 -17.62 -6.34 9.51
N ALA A 72 -17.30 -6.87 8.34
CA ALA A 72 -16.93 -8.27 8.16
C ALA A 72 -15.67 -8.64 8.98
N LEU A 73 -14.64 -7.78 8.97
CA LEU A 73 -13.43 -7.99 9.77
C LEU A 73 -13.70 -7.96 11.27
N LYS A 74 -14.61 -7.10 11.75
CA LYS A 74 -15.06 -7.11 13.17
C LYS A 74 -15.75 -8.42 13.57
N HIS A 75 -16.39 -9.11 12.62
CA HIS A 75 -16.93 -10.45 12.82
C HIS A 75 -15.87 -11.56 12.74
N GLY A 76 -14.59 -11.21 12.54
CA GLY A 76 -13.47 -12.14 12.45
C GLY A 76 -13.39 -12.88 11.11
N VAL A 77 -14.06 -12.39 10.05
CA VAL A 77 -14.03 -13.04 8.73
C VAL A 77 -12.63 -13.01 8.14
N ASN A 78 -12.15 -14.17 7.75
CA ASN A 78 -10.85 -14.41 7.13
C ASN A 78 -11.00 -15.30 5.88
N THR A 79 -9.92 -15.54 5.16
CA THR A 79 -9.91 -16.30 3.90
C THR A 79 -10.49 -17.70 4.04
N VAL A 80 -10.21 -18.40 5.16
CA VAL A 80 -10.76 -19.75 5.41
C VAL A 80 -12.29 -19.72 5.46
N GLN A 81 -12.84 -18.75 6.18
CA GLN A 81 -14.29 -18.58 6.32
C GLN A 81 -14.95 -18.16 5.00
N VAL A 82 -14.27 -17.32 4.18
CA VAL A 82 -14.77 -16.96 2.84
C VAL A 82 -14.91 -18.22 1.98
N LEU A 83 -13.90 -19.07 1.95
CA LEU A 83 -13.97 -20.36 1.23
C LEU A 83 -15.07 -21.26 1.78
N GLN A 84 -15.27 -21.30 3.10
CA GLN A 84 -16.35 -22.07 3.71
C GLN A 84 -17.74 -21.55 3.31
N MET A 85 -17.95 -20.22 3.26
CA MET A 85 -19.21 -19.64 2.78
C MET A 85 -19.55 -20.06 1.35
N VAL A 86 -18.53 -20.15 0.46
CA VAL A 86 -18.73 -20.67 -0.90
C VAL A 86 -19.13 -22.15 -0.87
N ARG A 87 -18.46 -22.98 -0.06
CA ARG A 87 -18.81 -24.42 0.11
C ARG A 87 -20.23 -24.58 0.58
N ASP A 88 -20.65 -23.83 1.58
CA ASP A 88 -22.00 -23.87 2.15
C ASP A 88 -23.06 -23.47 1.11
N ALA A 89 -22.81 -22.41 0.35
CA ALA A 89 -23.71 -22.00 -0.73
C ALA A 89 -23.79 -23.06 -1.84
N ARG A 90 -22.66 -23.67 -2.24
CA ARG A 90 -22.62 -24.77 -3.21
C ARG A 90 -23.40 -26.00 -2.74
N ALA A 91 -23.19 -26.41 -1.49
CA ALA A 91 -23.92 -27.52 -0.88
C ALA A 91 -25.44 -27.28 -0.86
N ARG A 92 -25.87 -26.05 -0.79
CA ARG A 92 -27.28 -25.61 -0.82
C ARG A 92 -27.83 -25.33 -2.22
N GLY A 93 -27.04 -25.62 -3.27
CA GLY A 93 -27.47 -25.60 -4.66
C GLY A 93 -27.09 -24.39 -5.48
N LEU A 94 -26.17 -23.52 -5.01
CA LEU A 94 -25.63 -22.42 -5.81
C LEU A 94 -24.90 -22.95 -7.05
N ARG A 95 -25.30 -22.51 -8.25
CA ARG A 95 -24.74 -22.93 -9.54
C ARG A 95 -23.99 -21.84 -10.27
N ALA A 96 -24.37 -20.56 -10.08
CA ALA A 96 -23.73 -19.44 -10.73
C ALA A 96 -22.21 -19.45 -10.51
N PRO A 97 -21.38 -19.09 -11.49
CA PRO A 97 -19.95 -18.89 -11.27
C PRO A 97 -19.70 -17.92 -10.13
N VAL A 98 -18.78 -18.29 -9.22
CA VAL A 98 -18.32 -17.45 -8.11
C VAL A 98 -16.87 -17.11 -8.33
N MET A 99 -16.56 -15.82 -8.30
CA MET A 99 -15.20 -15.29 -8.31
C MET A 99 -14.87 -14.68 -6.96
N LEU A 100 -13.65 -14.89 -6.48
CA LEU A 100 -13.13 -14.18 -5.32
C LEU A 100 -12.51 -12.85 -5.78
N MET A 101 -12.99 -11.76 -5.22
CA MET A 101 -12.45 -10.42 -5.47
C MET A 101 -11.78 -9.90 -4.21
N GLY A 102 -10.55 -9.39 -4.34
CA GLY A 102 -9.83 -8.87 -3.19
C GLY A 102 -8.45 -8.34 -3.52
N TYR A 103 -7.62 -8.36 -2.50
CA TYR A 103 -6.25 -7.84 -2.51
C TYR A 103 -5.23 -8.96 -2.40
N TYR A 104 -4.02 -8.70 -2.88
CA TYR A 104 -3.01 -9.76 -3.01
C TYR A 104 -2.44 -10.21 -1.66
N ASN A 105 -2.33 -9.33 -0.66
CA ASN A 105 -1.66 -9.68 0.58
C ASN A 105 -2.32 -10.84 1.37
N PRO A 106 -3.66 -10.89 1.57
CA PRO A 106 -4.32 -12.03 2.19
C PRO A 106 -4.11 -13.34 1.42
N LEU A 107 -4.05 -13.27 0.09
CA LEU A 107 -3.81 -14.40 -0.78
C LEU A 107 -2.36 -14.90 -0.66
N LEU A 108 -1.40 -13.97 -0.67
CA LEU A 108 0.03 -14.25 -0.48
C LEU A 108 0.28 -14.89 0.89
N SER A 109 -0.36 -14.38 1.95
CA SER A 109 -0.25 -14.93 3.31
C SER A 109 -0.86 -16.33 3.44
N TYR A 110 -1.95 -16.60 2.72
CA TYR A 110 -2.55 -17.94 2.66
C TYR A 110 -1.65 -18.95 1.93
N GLY A 111 -0.82 -18.48 1.01
CA GLY A 111 -0.04 -19.25 0.06
C GLY A 111 -0.77 -19.42 -1.26
N GLU A 112 -0.18 -18.93 -2.35
CA GLU A 112 -0.82 -18.86 -3.66
C GLU A 112 -1.34 -20.22 -4.14
N GLU A 113 -0.49 -21.25 -4.15
CA GLU A 113 -0.86 -22.58 -4.63
C GLU A 113 -1.94 -23.20 -3.75
N LYS A 114 -1.80 -23.13 -2.42
CA LYS A 114 -2.78 -23.61 -1.46
C LYS A 114 -4.12 -22.92 -1.62
N MET A 115 -4.10 -21.58 -1.83
CA MET A 115 -5.32 -20.82 -2.08
C MET A 115 -6.07 -21.30 -3.32
N LEU A 116 -5.36 -21.56 -4.41
CA LEU A 116 -5.97 -22.01 -5.64
C LEU A 116 -6.52 -23.44 -5.54
N GLN A 117 -5.82 -24.34 -4.84
CA GLN A 117 -6.31 -25.67 -4.55
C GLN A 117 -7.60 -25.61 -3.72
N ASP A 118 -7.57 -24.92 -2.57
CA ASP A 118 -8.71 -24.83 -1.65
C ASP A 118 -9.90 -24.08 -2.30
N ALA A 119 -9.64 -23.07 -3.12
CA ALA A 119 -10.65 -22.34 -3.88
C ALA A 119 -11.33 -23.23 -4.94
N LYS A 120 -10.55 -24.04 -5.67
CA LYS A 120 -11.09 -25.02 -6.62
C LYS A 120 -11.98 -26.03 -5.90
N GLU A 121 -11.53 -26.59 -4.78
CA GLU A 121 -12.28 -27.52 -3.95
C GLU A 121 -13.55 -26.88 -3.37
N ALA A 122 -13.53 -25.58 -3.03
CA ALA A 122 -14.69 -24.82 -2.59
C ALA A 122 -15.71 -24.52 -3.71
N GLY A 123 -15.34 -24.74 -4.97
CA GLY A 123 -16.20 -24.44 -6.11
C GLY A 123 -16.11 -23.00 -6.62
N VAL A 124 -15.02 -22.29 -6.33
CA VAL A 124 -14.66 -20.98 -6.91
C VAL A 124 -14.29 -21.16 -8.37
N ASN A 125 -14.56 -20.17 -9.21
CA ASN A 125 -14.32 -20.22 -10.64
C ASN A 125 -13.17 -19.33 -11.12
N GLY A 126 -12.78 -18.33 -10.33
CA GLY A 126 -11.69 -17.41 -10.68
C GLY A 126 -11.45 -16.33 -9.65
N PHE A 127 -10.51 -15.43 -10.00
CA PHE A 127 -10.04 -14.36 -9.12
C PHE A 127 -9.99 -13.02 -9.83
N ILE A 128 -10.37 -11.97 -9.11
CA ILE A 128 -10.13 -10.56 -9.43
C ILE A 128 -9.26 -9.99 -8.30
N ILE A 129 -7.97 -9.81 -8.55
CA ILE A 129 -7.04 -9.25 -7.55
C ILE A 129 -6.69 -7.84 -7.99
N VAL A 130 -7.26 -6.86 -7.27
CA VAL A 130 -7.32 -5.47 -7.72
C VAL A 130 -5.99 -4.72 -7.70
N ASP A 131 -5.04 -5.19 -6.89
CA ASP A 131 -3.69 -4.64 -6.73
C ASP A 131 -2.58 -5.53 -7.29
N LEU A 132 -2.93 -6.48 -8.16
CA LEU A 132 -1.98 -7.40 -8.79
C LEU A 132 -1.99 -7.20 -10.31
N PRO A 133 -1.24 -6.21 -10.84
CA PRO A 133 -1.13 -5.97 -12.27
C PRO A 133 -0.38 -7.12 -12.96
N PRO A 134 -0.50 -7.26 -14.30
CA PRO A 134 0.09 -8.38 -15.04
C PRO A 134 1.57 -8.63 -14.77
N GLU A 135 2.36 -7.58 -14.59
CA GLU A 135 3.80 -7.63 -14.33
C GLU A 135 4.16 -8.37 -13.02
N GLU A 136 3.24 -8.28 -12.04
CA GLU A 136 3.37 -8.96 -10.76
C GLU A 136 2.59 -10.30 -10.71
N ALA A 137 1.67 -10.51 -11.66
CA ALA A 137 0.70 -11.59 -11.67
C ALA A 137 1.16 -12.86 -12.39
N VAL A 138 2.32 -12.86 -13.07
CA VAL A 138 2.77 -13.97 -13.94
C VAL A 138 2.64 -15.32 -13.25
N ARG A 139 3.22 -15.44 -12.08
CA ARG A 139 3.23 -16.65 -11.28
C ARG A 139 1.81 -17.06 -10.87
N PHE A 140 1.04 -16.13 -10.29
CA PHE A 140 -0.31 -16.40 -9.83
C PHE A 140 -1.24 -16.81 -10.98
N ARG A 141 -1.14 -16.14 -12.13
CA ARG A 141 -1.91 -16.48 -13.32
C ARG A 141 -1.58 -17.89 -13.84
N ASN A 142 -0.30 -18.26 -13.87
CA ASN A 142 0.12 -19.59 -14.30
C ASN A 142 -0.47 -20.69 -13.38
N PHE A 143 -0.46 -20.45 -12.09
CA PHE A 143 -1.15 -21.32 -11.13
C PHE A 143 -2.67 -21.36 -11.40
N CYS A 144 -3.34 -20.23 -11.58
CA CYS A 144 -4.76 -20.20 -11.95
C CYS A 144 -5.04 -21.13 -13.15
N SER A 145 -4.25 -21.00 -14.20
CA SER A 145 -4.41 -21.82 -15.42
C SER A 145 -4.23 -23.33 -15.13
N SER A 146 -3.24 -23.72 -14.33
CA SER A 146 -2.96 -25.11 -13.98
C SER A 146 -4.07 -25.75 -13.15
N TYR A 147 -4.76 -24.96 -12.30
CA TYR A 147 -5.92 -25.40 -11.52
C TYR A 147 -7.25 -25.27 -12.27
N GLY A 148 -7.25 -24.72 -13.50
CA GLY A 148 -8.44 -24.47 -14.32
C GLY A 148 -9.32 -23.35 -13.78
N LEU A 149 -8.74 -22.43 -13.02
CA LEU A 149 -9.35 -21.20 -12.50
C LEU A 149 -9.05 -20.02 -13.42
N SER A 150 -9.89 -18.99 -13.39
CA SER A 150 -9.69 -17.78 -14.20
C SER A 150 -8.99 -16.70 -13.41
N TYR A 151 -8.03 -16.03 -14.05
CA TYR A 151 -7.51 -14.72 -13.63
C TYR A 151 -8.14 -13.65 -14.49
N ILE A 152 -8.88 -12.73 -13.88
CA ILE A 152 -9.62 -11.68 -14.60
C ILE A 152 -8.80 -10.39 -14.56
N PRO A 153 -8.31 -9.90 -15.72
CA PRO A 153 -7.60 -8.64 -15.79
C PRO A 153 -8.57 -7.45 -15.71
N LEU A 154 -8.08 -6.34 -15.15
CA LEU A 154 -8.81 -5.08 -15.08
C LEU A 154 -8.30 -4.11 -16.15
N ILE A 155 -9.20 -3.34 -16.74
CA ILE A 155 -8.91 -2.21 -17.61
C ILE A 155 -9.56 -0.96 -17.02
N ALA A 156 -8.82 0.14 -16.96
CA ALA A 156 -9.28 1.43 -16.47
C ALA A 156 -9.26 2.49 -17.59
N PRO A 157 -9.93 3.63 -17.42
CA PRO A 157 -9.89 4.71 -18.40
C PRO A 157 -8.47 5.21 -18.71
N ALA A 158 -7.56 5.16 -17.73
CA ALA A 158 -6.17 5.55 -17.88
C ALA A 158 -5.29 4.52 -18.60
N THR A 159 -5.76 3.26 -18.78
CA THR A 159 -4.98 2.19 -19.40
C THR A 159 -4.65 2.56 -20.85
N SER A 160 -3.35 2.59 -21.17
CA SER A 160 -2.87 2.88 -22.53
C SER A 160 -3.22 1.76 -23.51
N ASP A 161 -3.21 2.06 -24.81
CA ASP A 161 -3.49 1.08 -25.87
C ASP A 161 -2.46 -0.07 -25.87
N ALA A 162 -1.20 0.20 -25.50
CA ALA A 162 -0.16 -0.80 -25.42
C ALA A 162 -0.49 -1.82 -24.31
N ARG A 163 -0.79 -1.36 -23.10
CA ARG A 163 -1.20 -2.19 -21.98
C ARG A 163 -2.50 -2.95 -22.26
N MET A 164 -3.49 -2.24 -22.86
CA MET A 164 -4.79 -2.82 -23.20
C MET A 164 -4.66 -4.04 -24.11
N ARG A 165 -3.73 -4.01 -25.10
CA ARG A 165 -3.44 -5.16 -25.96
C ARG A 165 -2.98 -6.39 -25.18
N VAL A 166 -2.16 -6.19 -24.16
CA VAL A 166 -1.66 -7.31 -23.31
C VAL A 166 -2.74 -7.80 -22.40
N LEU A 167 -3.43 -6.91 -21.68
CA LEU A 167 -4.52 -7.25 -20.79
C LEU A 167 -5.61 -8.06 -21.49
N CYS A 168 -5.98 -7.65 -22.72
CA CYS A 168 -6.94 -8.39 -23.55
C CYS A 168 -6.42 -9.78 -23.95
N LYS A 169 -5.13 -9.95 -24.23
CA LYS A 169 -4.55 -11.24 -24.63
C LYS A 169 -4.45 -12.23 -23.46
N ILE A 170 -4.20 -11.75 -22.26
CA ILE A 170 -4.10 -12.62 -21.07
C ILE A 170 -5.44 -12.98 -20.47
N ALA A 171 -6.52 -12.29 -20.85
CA ALA A 171 -7.87 -12.58 -20.40
C ALA A 171 -8.34 -13.93 -20.95
N ASP A 172 -8.79 -14.82 -20.09
CA ASP A 172 -9.23 -16.17 -20.46
C ASP A 172 -10.75 -16.38 -20.37
N SER A 173 -11.48 -15.56 -19.65
CA SER A 173 -12.92 -15.67 -19.48
C SER A 173 -13.68 -14.37 -19.79
N PHE A 174 -13.34 -13.27 -19.14
CA PHE A 174 -13.83 -11.93 -19.46
C PHE A 174 -12.83 -10.86 -18.98
N ILE A 175 -13.07 -9.63 -19.37
CA ILE A 175 -12.29 -8.45 -18.99
C ILE A 175 -13.16 -7.58 -18.09
N TYR A 176 -12.65 -7.22 -16.91
CA TYR A 176 -13.32 -6.27 -16.03
C TYR A 176 -12.97 -4.83 -16.43
N VAL A 177 -13.96 -4.07 -16.87
CA VAL A 177 -13.76 -2.68 -17.27
C VAL A 177 -14.27 -1.74 -16.19
N VAL A 178 -13.35 -0.97 -15.61
CA VAL A 178 -13.65 0.10 -14.66
C VAL A 178 -14.12 1.33 -15.44
N SER A 179 -15.36 1.75 -15.29
CA SER A 179 -15.94 2.82 -16.13
C SER A 179 -15.48 4.24 -15.77
N ARG A 180 -14.81 4.43 -14.61
CA ARG A 180 -14.42 5.74 -14.09
C ARG A 180 -13.05 5.70 -13.43
N MET A 181 -12.36 6.84 -13.44
CA MET A 181 -11.23 7.07 -12.56
C MET A 181 -11.74 7.26 -11.12
N GLY A 182 -11.02 6.71 -10.14
CA GLY A 182 -11.36 6.78 -8.72
C GLY A 182 -11.80 5.43 -8.14
N VAL A 183 -12.47 5.49 -6.99
CA VAL A 183 -12.89 4.31 -6.23
C VAL A 183 -14.34 3.93 -6.50
N THR A 184 -14.74 2.72 -6.09
CA THR A 184 -16.10 2.19 -6.22
C THR A 184 -17.15 3.08 -5.54
N GLY A 185 -18.33 3.22 -6.17
CA GLY A 185 -19.45 3.97 -5.58
C GLY A 185 -20.65 4.11 -6.53
N ALA A 186 -21.85 4.19 -5.97
CA ALA A 186 -23.08 4.48 -6.70
C ALA A 186 -23.24 6.01 -6.90
N THR A 187 -23.00 6.51 -8.10
CA THR A 187 -22.94 7.97 -8.36
C THR A 187 -24.14 8.52 -9.14
N GLY A 188 -25.08 7.66 -9.55
CA GLY A 188 -26.30 8.08 -10.25
C GLY A 188 -26.15 8.59 -11.69
N THR A 189 -24.92 8.75 -12.22
CA THR A 189 -24.68 9.17 -13.61
C THR A 189 -23.62 8.30 -14.26
N LEU A 190 -23.84 7.88 -15.52
CA LEU A 190 -22.87 7.13 -16.30
C LEU A 190 -21.77 8.05 -16.85
N ASN A 191 -20.56 7.50 -17.04
CA ASN A 191 -19.46 8.25 -17.64
C ASN A 191 -19.69 8.45 -19.15
N ALA A 192 -19.68 9.69 -19.61
CA ALA A 192 -19.84 10.03 -21.01
C ALA A 192 -18.73 9.46 -21.92
N ALA A 193 -17.53 9.19 -21.38
CA ALA A 193 -16.42 8.60 -22.13
C ALA A 193 -16.46 7.05 -22.18
N LEU A 194 -17.44 6.39 -21.55
CA LEU A 194 -17.54 4.94 -21.54
C LEU A 194 -17.63 4.29 -22.93
N PRO A 195 -18.41 4.82 -23.91
CA PRO A 195 -18.46 4.25 -25.25
C PRO A 195 -17.10 4.24 -25.94
N GLU A 196 -16.29 5.29 -25.79
CA GLU A 196 -14.95 5.37 -26.35
C GLU A 196 -14.00 4.33 -25.72
N LEU A 197 -14.03 4.20 -24.41
CA LEU A 197 -13.25 3.19 -23.68
C LEU A 197 -13.61 1.78 -24.18
N LEU A 198 -14.89 1.45 -24.26
CA LEU A 198 -15.34 0.13 -24.72
C LEU A 198 -14.97 -0.15 -26.19
N ASN A 199 -15.04 0.85 -27.06
CA ASN A 199 -14.56 0.72 -28.43
C ASN A 199 -13.06 0.38 -28.48
N ARG A 200 -12.25 0.97 -27.60
CA ARG A 200 -10.82 0.62 -27.45
C ARG A 200 -10.64 -0.80 -26.96
N VAL A 201 -11.41 -1.22 -25.95
CA VAL A 201 -11.36 -2.59 -25.40
C VAL A 201 -11.75 -3.59 -26.50
N HIS A 202 -12.88 -3.44 -27.15
CA HIS A 202 -13.37 -4.34 -28.20
C HIS A 202 -12.41 -4.46 -29.39
N LYS A 203 -11.66 -3.40 -29.70
CA LYS A 203 -10.61 -3.42 -30.73
C LYS A 203 -9.53 -4.48 -30.45
N TYR A 204 -9.24 -4.77 -29.17
CA TYR A 204 -8.15 -5.66 -28.76
C TYR A 204 -8.63 -6.97 -28.10
N SER A 205 -9.87 -7.04 -27.59
CA SER A 205 -10.38 -8.18 -26.85
C SER A 205 -10.76 -9.38 -27.72
N GLY A 206 -10.92 -9.17 -29.04
CA GLY A 206 -11.37 -10.23 -29.93
C GLY A 206 -12.76 -10.78 -29.56
N ASN A 207 -12.81 -12.04 -29.12
CA ASN A 207 -14.07 -12.68 -28.66
C ASN A 207 -14.23 -12.72 -27.13
N VAL A 208 -13.28 -12.14 -26.38
CA VAL A 208 -13.37 -12.11 -24.91
C VAL A 208 -14.38 -11.03 -24.52
N PRO A 209 -15.43 -11.39 -23.74
CA PRO A 209 -16.45 -10.42 -23.32
C PRO A 209 -15.90 -9.40 -22.32
N ALA A 210 -16.48 -8.20 -22.33
CA ALA A 210 -16.20 -7.15 -21.37
C ALA A 210 -17.38 -6.98 -20.40
N ALA A 211 -17.10 -6.94 -19.10
CA ALA A 211 -18.07 -6.59 -18.07
C ALA A 211 -17.72 -5.25 -17.44
N VAL A 212 -18.67 -4.32 -17.43
CA VAL A 212 -18.45 -2.93 -16.97
C VAL A 212 -18.94 -2.76 -15.56
N GLY A 213 -18.02 -2.32 -14.69
CA GLY A 213 -18.29 -1.97 -13.30
C GLY A 213 -18.23 -0.48 -13.02
N PHE A 214 -18.65 -0.08 -11.80
CA PHE A 214 -18.67 1.26 -11.24
C PHE A 214 -19.84 2.17 -11.70
N GLY A 215 -20.64 2.58 -10.71
CA GLY A 215 -21.70 3.58 -10.88
C GLY A 215 -23.04 3.05 -11.37
N VAL A 216 -23.17 1.74 -11.63
CA VAL A 216 -24.44 1.13 -12.04
C VAL A 216 -25.28 0.80 -10.80
N SER A 217 -26.53 1.26 -10.77
CA SER A 217 -27.42 1.09 -9.60
C SER A 217 -28.90 0.93 -9.93
N THR A 218 -29.31 1.21 -11.17
CA THR A 218 -30.70 1.14 -11.61
C THR A 218 -30.83 0.27 -12.85
N ARG A 219 -32.08 -0.14 -13.17
CA ARG A 219 -32.38 -0.88 -14.38
C ARG A 219 -31.99 -0.11 -15.64
N ASP A 220 -32.29 1.20 -15.70
CA ASP A 220 -31.94 2.05 -16.83
C ASP A 220 -30.41 2.10 -17.06
N HIS A 221 -29.63 2.15 -15.97
CA HIS A 221 -28.16 2.05 -16.06
C HIS A 221 -27.74 0.67 -16.60
N PHE A 222 -28.33 -0.41 -16.09
CA PHE A 222 -28.05 -1.78 -16.54
C PHE A 222 -28.33 -1.96 -18.03
N GLU A 223 -29.50 -1.51 -18.50
CA GLU A 223 -29.89 -1.60 -19.91
C GLU A 223 -29.00 -0.70 -20.80
N SER A 224 -28.65 0.50 -20.33
CA SER A 224 -27.81 1.44 -21.09
C SER A 224 -26.37 0.92 -21.26
N VAL A 225 -25.77 0.40 -20.18
CA VAL A 225 -24.42 -0.18 -20.22
C VAL A 225 -24.43 -1.52 -20.99
N GLY A 226 -25.48 -2.32 -20.81
CA GLY A 226 -25.63 -3.62 -21.46
C GLY A 226 -25.82 -3.53 -22.99
N LYS A 227 -26.14 -2.37 -23.56
CA LYS A 227 -26.11 -2.11 -25.00
C LYS A 227 -24.68 -1.94 -25.55
N LEU A 228 -23.73 -1.66 -24.67
CA LEU A 228 -22.35 -1.34 -25.03
C LEU A 228 -21.36 -2.46 -24.65
N SER A 229 -21.77 -3.35 -23.73
CA SER A 229 -20.90 -4.40 -23.16
C SER A 229 -21.64 -5.71 -22.96
N GLU A 230 -20.91 -6.82 -22.85
CA GLU A 230 -21.47 -8.16 -22.68
C GLU A 230 -21.89 -8.46 -21.23
N GLY A 231 -21.43 -7.65 -20.27
CA GLY A 231 -21.79 -7.78 -18.85
C GLY A 231 -21.80 -6.45 -18.13
N VAL A 232 -22.58 -6.41 -17.05
CA VAL A 232 -22.73 -5.23 -16.20
C VAL A 232 -22.55 -5.62 -14.76
N VAL A 233 -21.64 -4.95 -14.05
CA VAL A 233 -21.31 -5.24 -12.65
C VAL A 233 -22.00 -4.26 -11.71
N ILE A 234 -22.65 -4.79 -10.68
CA ILE A 234 -23.31 -4.02 -9.61
C ILE A 234 -22.76 -4.48 -8.26
N GLY A 235 -22.10 -3.58 -7.54
CA GLY A 235 -21.52 -3.85 -6.22
C GLY A 235 -22.06 -2.98 -5.11
N SER A 236 -21.65 -1.73 -5.03
CA SER A 236 -21.97 -0.81 -3.93
C SER A 236 -23.46 -0.69 -3.65
N GLN A 237 -24.31 -0.78 -4.68
CA GLN A 237 -25.77 -0.72 -4.47
C GLN A 237 -26.30 -1.96 -3.77
N ILE A 238 -25.75 -3.15 -4.03
CA ILE A 238 -26.12 -4.38 -3.31
C ILE A 238 -25.75 -4.25 -1.83
N ILE A 239 -24.57 -3.71 -1.53
CA ILE A 239 -24.15 -3.42 -0.15
C ILE A 239 -25.12 -2.43 0.52
N ASN A 240 -25.58 -1.40 -0.19
CA ASN A 240 -26.58 -0.46 0.33
C ASN A 240 -27.93 -1.12 0.60
N VAL A 241 -28.40 -2.00 -0.30
CA VAL A 241 -29.64 -2.78 -0.13
C VAL A 241 -29.55 -3.65 1.12
N LEU A 242 -28.44 -4.38 1.30
CA LEU A 242 -28.19 -5.18 2.50
C LEU A 242 -28.16 -4.33 3.76
N GLY A 243 -27.44 -3.20 3.73
CA GLY A 243 -27.28 -2.31 4.89
C GLY A 243 -28.57 -1.59 5.31
N SER A 244 -29.57 -1.50 4.43
CA SER A 244 -30.89 -0.90 4.70
C SER A 244 -31.97 -1.93 5.05
N ALA A 245 -31.68 -3.23 4.90
CA ALA A 245 -32.63 -4.29 5.22
C ALA A 245 -32.77 -4.52 6.73
N ALA A 246 -33.95 -4.94 7.17
CA ALA A 246 -34.12 -5.43 8.53
C ALA A 246 -33.34 -6.75 8.74
N ALA A 247 -32.99 -7.04 9.98
CA ALA A 247 -32.25 -8.25 10.31
C ALA A 247 -32.97 -9.52 9.79
N GLY A 248 -32.25 -10.34 9.04
CA GLY A 248 -32.77 -11.56 8.40
C GLY A 248 -33.55 -11.34 7.09
N GLU A 249 -33.79 -10.10 6.66
CA GLU A 249 -34.46 -9.79 5.39
C GLU A 249 -33.49 -9.49 4.23
N GLY A 250 -32.20 -9.41 4.50
CA GLY A 250 -31.18 -9.00 3.55
C GLY A 250 -31.20 -9.80 2.26
N ALA A 251 -31.20 -11.12 2.34
CA ALA A 251 -31.23 -12.03 1.18
C ALA A 251 -32.45 -11.78 0.30
N LYS A 252 -33.66 -11.68 0.91
CA LYS A 252 -34.93 -11.40 0.18
C LYS A 252 -34.85 -10.06 -0.55
N LYS A 253 -34.35 -9.01 0.10
CA LYS A 253 -34.22 -7.68 -0.50
C LYS A 253 -33.23 -7.65 -1.67
N VAL A 254 -32.11 -8.38 -1.57
CA VAL A 254 -31.16 -8.55 -2.67
C VAL A 254 -31.78 -9.29 -3.83
N GLN A 255 -32.54 -10.38 -3.58
CA GLN A 255 -33.26 -11.08 -4.63
C GLN A 255 -34.25 -10.17 -5.37
N GLU A 256 -35.08 -9.43 -4.63
CA GLU A 256 -36.03 -8.44 -5.18
C GLU A 256 -35.31 -7.40 -6.03
N TYR A 257 -34.17 -6.88 -5.52
CA TYR A 257 -33.37 -5.89 -6.23
C TYR A 257 -32.80 -6.46 -7.54
N CYS A 258 -32.13 -7.63 -7.51
CA CYS A 258 -31.59 -8.26 -8.71
C CYS A 258 -32.67 -8.56 -9.75
N SER A 259 -33.84 -9.05 -9.32
CA SER A 259 -35.00 -9.28 -10.20
C SER A 259 -35.51 -7.97 -10.83
N SER A 260 -35.53 -6.87 -10.08
CA SER A 260 -35.92 -5.55 -10.60
C SER A 260 -34.96 -5.04 -11.68
N ILE A 261 -33.66 -5.31 -11.51
CA ILE A 261 -32.60 -4.91 -12.47
C ILE A 261 -32.74 -5.69 -13.77
N THR A 262 -32.85 -7.03 -13.68
CA THR A 262 -32.91 -7.90 -14.86
C THR A 262 -34.28 -7.96 -15.51
N GLY A 263 -35.36 -7.65 -14.78
CA GLY A 263 -36.75 -7.84 -15.21
C GLY A 263 -37.15 -9.32 -15.31
N ARG A 264 -36.33 -10.23 -14.76
CA ARG A 264 -36.62 -11.67 -14.74
C ARG A 264 -37.43 -12.03 -13.49
N ALA A 265 -38.39 -12.93 -13.64
CA ALA A 265 -39.11 -13.46 -12.49
C ALA A 265 -38.18 -14.36 -11.65
N PRO A 266 -38.33 -14.38 -10.31
CA PRO A 266 -37.54 -15.25 -9.46
C PRO A 266 -37.58 -16.70 -9.92
N GLY A 267 -36.42 -17.35 -10.04
CA GLY A 267 -36.31 -18.75 -10.48
C GLY A 267 -36.26 -19.00 -12.00
N GLN A 268 -36.38 -18.00 -12.85
CA GLN A 268 -36.23 -18.09 -14.31
C GLN A 268 -34.79 -17.99 -14.80
N ASN A 269 -33.81 -18.44 -14.04
CA ASN A 269 -32.48 -18.64 -14.58
C ASN A 269 -32.50 -19.82 -15.53
N GLY A 270 -32.21 -19.60 -16.82
CA GLY A 270 -32.21 -20.58 -17.89
C GLY A 270 -31.13 -21.68 -17.77
N THR A 271 -30.63 -21.95 -16.58
CA THR A 271 -29.63 -22.96 -16.29
C THR A 271 -30.24 -24.23 -15.66
N THR A 272 -31.12 -24.88 -16.40
CA THR A 272 -31.24 -26.34 -16.24
C THR A 272 -30.02 -26.98 -16.91
N ARG A 273 -28.90 -27.03 -16.22
CA ARG A 273 -27.73 -27.82 -16.62
C ARG A 273 -27.24 -28.64 -15.45
N GLU A 274 -27.17 -29.94 -15.65
CA GLU A 274 -26.43 -30.86 -14.85
C GLU A 274 -24.96 -30.41 -14.82
N VAL A 275 -24.60 -29.72 -13.74
CA VAL A 275 -23.20 -29.61 -13.31
C VAL A 275 -23.03 -30.77 -12.32
N GLY A 276 -22.10 -31.67 -12.61
CA GLY A 276 -21.79 -32.79 -11.71
C GLY A 276 -21.64 -32.29 -10.27
N ILE A 277 -22.30 -32.99 -9.37
CA ILE A 277 -22.23 -32.77 -7.93
C ILE A 277 -20.74 -32.84 -7.55
N VAL A 278 -20.19 -31.78 -7.03
CA VAL A 278 -18.87 -31.84 -6.37
C VAL A 278 -19.09 -32.73 -5.15
N GLU A 279 -18.38 -33.87 -5.07
CA GLU A 279 -18.42 -34.75 -3.91
C GLU A 279 -18.15 -33.98 -2.64
N ALA A 280 -18.72 -34.42 -1.52
CA ALA A 280 -18.73 -33.72 -0.22
C ALA A 280 -17.40 -33.05 0.08
N LEU A 281 -17.43 -31.71 0.07
CA LEU A 281 -16.26 -30.86 0.28
C LEU A 281 -15.89 -30.92 1.75
N GLY A 282 -14.66 -31.32 2.06
CA GLY A 282 -14.12 -31.31 3.41
C GLY A 282 -14.09 -29.87 4.01
N GLU A 283 -13.94 -29.76 5.32
CA GLU A 283 -13.77 -28.45 5.99
C GLU A 283 -12.53 -27.71 5.46
N ALA A 284 -12.63 -26.39 5.32
CA ALA A 284 -11.48 -25.57 4.97
C ALA A 284 -10.39 -25.69 6.05
N ARG A 285 -9.17 -25.95 5.62
CA ARG A 285 -8.04 -26.13 6.56
C ARG A 285 -7.48 -24.77 6.98
N GLU A 286 -7.14 -24.64 8.27
CA GLU A 286 -6.39 -23.49 8.76
C GLU A 286 -5.09 -23.32 7.94
N PRO A 287 -4.68 -22.07 7.62
CA PRO A 287 -3.40 -21.84 6.96
C PRO A 287 -2.28 -22.32 7.88
N GLU A 288 -1.37 -23.15 7.36
CA GLU A 288 -0.09 -23.34 8.00
C GLU A 288 0.58 -21.95 7.97
N GLY A 289 0.99 -21.45 9.13
CA GLY A 289 1.64 -20.12 9.23
C GLY A 289 2.72 -20.02 8.15
N VAL A 290 2.86 -18.83 7.55
CA VAL A 290 3.74 -18.58 6.40
C VAL A 290 5.08 -19.25 6.64
N GLN A 291 5.32 -20.41 6.00
CA GLN A 291 6.67 -20.96 5.90
C GLN A 291 7.42 -20.10 4.89
N VAL A 292 8.02 -19.04 5.40
CA VAL A 292 8.76 -18.01 4.63
C VAL A 292 9.95 -18.62 3.88
N ASP A 293 10.37 -19.84 4.23
CA ASP A 293 11.63 -20.45 3.78
C ASP A 293 11.53 -21.26 2.49
N LYS A 294 10.33 -21.49 1.93
CA LYS A 294 10.23 -22.02 0.56
C LYS A 294 10.09 -20.87 -0.44
N VAL A 295 11.20 -20.24 -0.76
CA VAL A 295 11.33 -19.50 -2.02
C VAL A 295 11.18 -20.54 -3.14
N ILE A 296 9.96 -20.64 -3.69
CA ILE A 296 9.75 -21.34 -4.95
C ILE A 296 10.51 -20.51 -5.98
N LYS A 297 11.57 -21.05 -6.55
CA LYS A 297 12.32 -20.39 -7.62
C LYS A 297 11.40 -20.27 -8.84
N ASP A 298 11.55 -19.22 -9.61
CA ASP A 298 10.79 -19.03 -10.86
C ASP A 298 10.90 -20.25 -11.80
N SER A 299 11.98 -21.04 -11.68
CA SER A 299 12.19 -22.32 -12.37
C SER A 299 11.22 -23.45 -11.97
N ASP A 300 10.53 -23.34 -10.84
CA ASP A 300 9.65 -24.39 -10.30
C ASP A 300 8.16 -24.15 -10.67
N VAL A 301 7.87 -23.06 -11.39
CA VAL A 301 6.55 -22.73 -11.91
C VAL A 301 6.38 -23.36 -13.29
N PRO A 302 5.31 -24.13 -13.57
CA PRO A 302 5.09 -24.67 -14.90
C PRO A 302 5.03 -23.57 -15.96
N ASP A 303 5.80 -23.71 -17.03
CA ASP A 303 5.77 -22.80 -18.17
C ASP A 303 4.35 -22.74 -18.76
N GLY A 304 3.65 -21.67 -18.38
CA GLY A 304 2.42 -21.31 -19.08
C GLY A 304 2.76 -20.58 -20.39
N PRO A 305 1.95 -20.67 -21.44
CA PRO A 305 2.29 -20.07 -22.72
C PRO A 305 2.47 -18.57 -22.62
N GLY A 306 3.72 -18.10 -22.59
CA GLY A 306 4.11 -16.81 -23.11
C GLY A 306 3.63 -15.54 -22.39
N LEU A 307 3.33 -15.56 -21.07
CA LEU A 307 3.02 -14.30 -20.38
C LEU A 307 4.31 -13.50 -20.10
N ALA A 308 5.41 -14.17 -19.74
CA ALA A 308 6.72 -13.54 -19.63
C ALA A 308 7.12 -12.88 -20.96
N ASP A 309 7.00 -13.62 -22.08
CA ASP A 309 7.27 -13.09 -23.44
C ASP A 309 6.32 -11.95 -23.84
N GLN A 310 5.09 -11.95 -23.34
CA GLN A 310 4.10 -10.91 -23.63
C GLN A 310 4.30 -9.66 -22.76
N ILE A 311 4.81 -9.81 -21.55
CA ILE A 311 5.19 -8.71 -20.67
C ILE A 311 6.53 -8.12 -21.11
N GLU A 312 7.47 -8.95 -21.58
CA GLU A 312 8.71 -8.49 -22.20
C GLU A 312 8.44 -7.67 -23.49
N ALA A 313 7.36 -7.98 -24.20
CA ALA A 313 6.86 -7.18 -25.33
C ALA A 313 6.15 -5.87 -24.91
N LEU A 314 5.80 -5.69 -23.64
CA LEU A 314 5.38 -4.39 -23.07
C LEU A 314 6.55 -3.46 -22.81
N ASN A 315 7.72 -4.00 -22.54
CA ASN A 315 9.00 -3.30 -22.53
C ASN A 315 9.43 -3.06 -23.99
N VAL A 316 8.67 -2.25 -24.72
CA VAL A 316 8.68 -2.04 -26.19
C VAL A 316 9.92 -1.26 -26.66
N ASP A 317 11.04 -1.37 -26.02
CA ASP A 317 12.34 -1.14 -26.60
C ASP A 317 13.28 -2.21 -26.06
N GLY A 318 13.47 -3.26 -26.85
CA GLY A 318 14.33 -4.43 -26.57
C GLY A 318 15.81 -4.11 -26.34
N SER A 319 16.10 -2.98 -25.76
CA SER A 319 17.33 -2.64 -25.05
C SER A 319 16.99 -2.67 -23.58
N ALA A 320 17.53 -3.63 -22.82
CA ALA A 320 17.71 -3.44 -21.39
C ALA A 320 18.37 -2.08 -21.22
N ASN A 321 17.57 -1.06 -20.85
CA ASN A 321 18.09 0.28 -20.64
C ASN A 321 19.07 0.17 -19.47
N PRO A 322 20.38 0.30 -19.64
CA PRO A 322 21.35 0.20 -18.54
C PRO A 322 21.12 1.27 -17.47
N ASP A 323 20.31 2.29 -17.77
CA ASP A 323 19.91 3.36 -16.85
C ASP A 323 18.54 3.12 -16.21
N ALA A 324 17.87 1.99 -16.48
CA ALA A 324 16.58 1.68 -15.86
C ALA A 324 16.73 1.59 -14.33
N LEU A 325 15.77 2.18 -13.62
CA LEU A 325 15.74 2.10 -12.16
C LEU A 325 15.42 0.67 -11.72
N PRO A 326 16.07 0.14 -10.67
CA PRO A 326 15.68 -1.17 -10.17
C PRO A 326 14.27 -1.10 -9.60
N ALA A 327 13.34 -1.83 -10.21
CA ALA A 327 11.99 -1.99 -9.69
C ALA A 327 11.95 -2.85 -8.42
N ARG A 328 13.01 -3.63 -8.21
CA ARG A 328 13.16 -4.54 -7.07
C ARG A 328 14.52 -4.41 -6.38
N PHE A 329 14.49 -4.75 -5.09
CA PHE A 329 15.64 -4.87 -4.19
C PHE A 329 15.67 -6.31 -3.68
N GLY A 330 16.28 -7.23 -4.45
CA GLY A 330 16.10 -8.67 -4.25
C GLY A 330 14.63 -9.05 -4.51
N GLU A 331 13.99 -9.72 -3.56
CA GLU A 331 12.57 -10.08 -3.67
C GLU A 331 11.59 -8.95 -3.29
N PHE A 332 12.09 -7.83 -2.77
CA PHE A 332 11.27 -6.69 -2.31
C PHE A 332 11.12 -5.62 -3.40
N GLY A 333 10.10 -4.78 -3.28
CA GLY A 333 9.80 -3.75 -4.28
C GLY A 333 8.56 -4.08 -5.09
N GLY A 334 8.57 -3.75 -6.38
CA GLY A 334 7.49 -4.00 -7.34
C GLY A 334 6.40 -2.93 -7.35
N GLN A 335 5.30 -3.23 -8.07
CA GLN A 335 4.18 -2.32 -8.29
C GLN A 335 2.84 -3.03 -8.05
N TYR A 336 2.49 -3.24 -6.79
CA TYR A 336 1.24 -3.90 -6.39
C TYR A 336 0.11 -2.87 -6.25
N VAL A 337 -0.37 -2.39 -7.39
CA VAL A 337 -1.34 -1.29 -7.46
C VAL A 337 -2.45 -1.58 -8.45
N PRO A 338 -3.61 -0.89 -8.32
CA PRO A 338 -4.65 -0.95 -9.35
C PRO A 338 -4.12 -0.50 -10.72
N GLU A 339 -4.63 -1.15 -11.78
CA GLU A 339 -4.25 -0.88 -13.18
C GLU A 339 -4.32 0.62 -13.55
N SER A 340 -5.23 1.37 -12.93
CA SER A 340 -5.37 2.81 -13.14
C SER A 340 -4.12 3.65 -12.82
N LEU A 341 -3.21 3.12 -11.97
CA LEU A 341 -1.97 3.80 -11.59
C LEU A 341 -0.76 3.42 -12.45
N MET A 342 -0.81 2.33 -13.22
CA MET A 342 0.36 1.77 -13.89
C MET A 342 1.00 2.74 -14.90
N ASP A 343 0.21 3.34 -15.78
CA ASP A 343 0.75 4.29 -16.77
C ASP A 343 1.30 5.57 -16.12
N CYS A 344 0.68 6.03 -15.03
CA CYS A 344 1.18 7.19 -14.28
C CYS A 344 2.52 6.88 -13.57
N LEU A 345 2.68 5.69 -13.03
CA LEU A 345 3.95 5.25 -12.44
C LEU A 345 5.05 5.13 -13.51
N SER A 346 4.72 4.64 -14.70
CA SER A 346 5.65 4.58 -15.84
C SER A 346 6.05 5.98 -16.31
N GLU A 347 5.10 6.94 -16.39
CA GLU A 347 5.39 8.36 -16.66
C GLU A 347 6.35 8.95 -15.62
N LEU A 348 6.08 8.68 -14.34
CA LEU A 348 6.89 9.13 -13.23
C LEU A 348 8.31 8.55 -13.28
N GLU A 349 8.45 7.26 -13.55
CA GLU A 349 9.74 6.58 -13.69
C GLU A 349 10.56 7.19 -14.82
N LYS A 350 9.96 7.34 -16.00
CA LYS A 350 10.63 7.95 -17.16
C LYS A 350 11.08 9.38 -16.83
N GLY A 351 10.17 10.22 -16.32
CA GLY A 351 10.49 11.59 -15.97
C GLY A 351 11.56 11.72 -14.89
N PHE A 352 11.58 10.81 -13.92
CA PHE A 352 12.63 10.79 -12.91
C PHE A 352 13.97 10.31 -13.47
N ASN A 353 14.00 9.32 -14.36
CA ASN A 353 15.21 8.88 -15.04
C ASN A 353 15.83 10.01 -15.86
N GLU A 354 15.01 10.74 -16.61
CA GLU A 354 15.46 11.92 -17.35
C GLU A 354 16.01 13.01 -16.41
N ALA A 355 15.30 13.31 -15.33
CA ALA A 355 15.73 14.31 -14.34
C ALA A 355 17.02 13.90 -13.61
N LYS A 356 17.12 12.65 -13.18
CA LYS A 356 18.27 12.10 -12.45
C LYS A 356 19.57 12.20 -13.26
N ASN A 357 19.49 12.03 -14.58
CA ASN A 357 20.63 12.04 -15.49
C ASN A 357 20.91 13.44 -16.09
N ASP A 358 20.08 14.45 -15.79
CA ASP A 358 20.25 15.82 -16.26
C ASP A 358 21.05 16.68 -15.24
N PRO A 359 22.29 17.09 -15.54
CA PRO A 359 23.07 17.96 -14.66
C PRO A 359 22.33 19.26 -14.26
N LYS A 360 21.50 19.82 -15.17
CA LYS A 360 20.75 21.05 -14.92
C LYS A 360 19.70 20.89 -13.84
N PHE A 361 19.10 19.70 -13.73
CA PHE A 361 18.17 19.40 -12.63
C PHE A 361 18.89 19.47 -11.28
N TRP A 362 20.08 18.89 -11.18
CA TRP A 362 20.86 18.91 -9.96
C TRP A 362 21.46 20.30 -9.66
N GLU A 363 21.79 21.08 -10.69
CA GLU A 363 22.16 22.49 -10.52
C GLU A 363 21.00 23.28 -9.93
N GLU A 364 19.80 23.17 -10.50
CA GLU A 364 18.59 23.79 -9.95
C GLU A 364 18.33 23.33 -8.51
N TYR A 365 18.36 22.04 -8.22
CA TYR A 365 18.18 21.50 -6.87
C TYR A 365 19.18 22.10 -5.88
N ARG A 366 20.46 22.20 -6.23
CA ARG A 366 21.50 22.78 -5.38
C ARG A 366 21.34 24.27 -5.16
N THR A 367 20.70 25.02 -6.04
CA THR A 367 20.42 26.46 -5.79
C THR A 367 19.55 26.67 -4.56
N TYR A 368 18.78 25.67 -4.15
CA TYR A 368 17.95 25.68 -2.95
C TYR A 368 18.65 25.20 -1.68
N TYR A 369 19.93 24.79 -1.74
CA TYR A 369 20.68 24.35 -0.56
C TYR A 369 20.68 25.39 0.58
N PRO A 370 20.95 26.70 0.34
CA PRO A 370 20.83 27.69 1.38
C PRO A 370 19.42 27.80 1.99
N TYR A 371 18.38 27.64 1.16
CA TYR A 371 16.98 27.62 1.63
C TYR A 371 16.68 26.41 2.50
N MET A 372 17.22 25.25 2.17
CA MET A 372 17.04 24.02 2.95
C MET A 372 17.89 23.98 4.23
N GLY A 373 18.90 24.83 4.36
CA GLY A 373 19.87 24.78 5.45
C GLY A 373 21.01 23.78 5.21
N ARG A 374 21.36 23.54 3.93
CA ARG A 374 22.43 22.61 3.55
C ARG A 374 23.73 23.31 3.17
N PRO A 375 24.90 22.66 3.35
CA PRO A 375 25.09 21.32 3.96
C PRO A 375 24.71 21.29 5.44
N GLY A 376 24.04 20.15 5.85
CA GLY A 376 23.66 19.93 7.25
C GLY A 376 24.92 19.80 8.12
N GLN A 377 24.87 20.33 9.34
CA GLN A 377 26.00 20.29 10.27
C GLN A 377 26.29 18.86 10.78
N LEU A 378 27.55 18.56 11.01
CA LEU A 378 28.03 17.39 11.74
C LEU A 378 28.64 17.85 13.07
N HIS A 379 28.00 17.51 14.19
CA HIS A 379 28.31 17.95 15.54
C HIS A 379 28.76 16.79 16.42
N LEU A 380 29.88 16.95 17.17
CA LEU A 380 30.29 15.96 18.17
C LEU A 380 29.49 16.19 19.45
N ALA A 381 28.79 15.14 19.90
CA ALA A 381 28.04 15.14 21.15
C ALA A 381 28.96 14.75 22.30
N GLU A 382 29.68 15.73 22.85
CA GLU A 382 30.77 15.49 23.82
C GLU A 382 30.29 14.85 25.11
N ARG A 383 29.26 15.42 25.73
CA ARG A 383 28.72 14.92 27.02
C ARG A 383 27.96 13.60 26.83
N LEU A 384 27.32 13.39 25.69
CA LEU A 384 26.68 12.13 25.37
C LEU A 384 27.71 11.03 25.13
N THR A 385 28.85 11.35 24.49
CA THR A 385 30.02 10.49 24.33
C THR A 385 30.62 10.08 25.68
N GLU A 386 30.84 11.04 26.56
CA GLU A 386 31.31 10.79 27.93
C GLU A 386 30.35 9.89 28.70
N HIS A 387 29.04 10.14 28.60
CA HIS A 387 28.00 9.34 29.26
C HIS A 387 28.02 7.89 28.73
N ALA A 388 28.15 7.69 27.42
CA ALA A 388 28.21 6.36 26.81
C ALA A 388 29.50 5.61 27.19
N GLY A 389 30.62 6.32 27.36
CA GLY A 389 31.90 5.79 27.82
C GLY A 389 32.69 4.94 26.80
N GLY A 390 32.18 4.82 25.57
CA GLY A 390 32.77 4.06 24.45
C GLY A 390 33.09 4.96 23.25
N ALA A 391 32.57 4.61 22.06
CA ALA A 391 32.82 5.36 20.83
C ALA A 391 32.35 6.81 20.87
N ASN A 392 32.98 7.68 20.08
CA ASN A 392 32.54 9.06 19.87
C ASN A 392 31.18 9.09 19.17
N ILE A 393 30.26 9.89 19.68
CA ILE A 393 28.92 10.04 19.11
C ILE A 393 28.84 11.38 18.37
N TRP A 394 28.58 11.32 17.09
CA TRP A 394 28.39 12.46 16.21
C TRP A 394 26.92 12.58 15.82
N LEU A 395 26.43 13.79 15.65
CA LEU A 395 25.05 14.10 15.25
C LEU A 395 25.05 14.74 13.86
N LYS A 396 24.44 14.06 12.88
CA LYS A 396 24.11 14.69 11.59
C LYS A 396 22.80 15.45 11.75
N ARG A 397 22.88 16.78 11.78
CA ARG A 397 21.85 17.73 12.25
C ARG A 397 20.79 18.03 11.18
N GLU A 398 19.95 17.05 10.84
CA GLU A 398 18.79 17.26 9.94
C GLU A 398 17.62 18.01 10.63
N ASP A 399 17.63 18.12 11.93
CA ASP A 399 16.72 18.92 12.76
C ASP A 399 16.90 20.44 12.55
N LEU A 400 18.05 20.88 12.06
CA LEU A 400 18.35 22.29 11.73
C LEU A 400 17.94 22.65 10.30
N ASN A 401 17.50 21.72 9.49
CA ASN A 401 17.00 22.04 8.16
C ASN A 401 15.77 22.94 8.22
N HIS A 402 15.54 23.68 7.14
CA HIS A 402 14.29 24.41 6.97
C HIS A 402 13.11 23.45 7.14
N THR A 403 12.07 23.80 7.89
CA THR A 403 10.96 22.97 8.35
C THR A 403 11.26 22.04 9.56
N GLY A 404 12.51 21.93 10.01
CA GLY A 404 12.90 21.23 11.22
C GLY A 404 13.08 19.74 11.08
N SER A 405 13.29 19.23 9.86
CA SER A 405 13.54 17.79 9.62
C SER A 405 14.14 17.51 8.25
N HIS A 406 14.60 16.26 8.04
CA HIS A 406 15.09 15.75 6.77
C HIS A 406 14.06 15.76 5.62
N LYS A 407 12.77 15.89 5.92
CA LYS A 407 11.68 15.78 4.93
C LYS A 407 11.77 16.81 3.81
N ILE A 408 12.36 17.99 4.07
CA ILE A 408 12.52 19.04 3.05
C ILE A 408 13.39 18.59 1.87
N ASN A 409 14.36 17.68 2.08
CA ASN A 409 15.24 17.19 1.03
C ASN A 409 14.42 16.49 -0.07
N ASN A 410 13.54 15.59 0.36
CA ASN A 410 12.66 14.85 -0.52
C ASN A 410 11.56 15.73 -1.12
N ALA A 411 10.89 16.54 -0.31
CA ALA A 411 9.78 17.39 -0.76
C ALA A 411 10.24 18.37 -1.86
N LEU A 412 11.44 18.97 -1.70
CA LEU A 412 11.99 19.86 -2.71
C LEU A 412 12.35 19.11 -4.00
N GLY A 413 12.98 17.94 -3.90
CA GLY A 413 13.32 17.13 -5.08
C GLY A 413 12.08 16.73 -5.86
N GLN A 414 11.05 16.23 -5.17
CA GLN A 414 9.83 15.79 -5.82
C GLN A 414 9.00 16.94 -6.41
N ILE A 415 8.97 18.12 -5.79
CA ILE A 415 8.23 19.25 -6.39
C ILE A 415 8.91 19.77 -7.66
N LEU A 416 10.24 19.77 -7.73
CA LEU A 416 10.97 20.10 -8.95
C LEU A 416 10.68 19.08 -10.05
N LEU A 417 10.61 17.80 -9.69
CA LEU A 417 10.21 16.73 -10.62
C LEU A 417 8.77 16.93 -11.10
N ALA A 418 7.82 17.20 -10.20
CA ALA A 418 6.42 17.45 -10.53
C ALA A 418 6.26 18.62 -11.52
N ARG A 419 7.00 19.71 -11.32
CA ARG A 419 7.03 20.85 -12.24
C ARG A 419 7.54 20.49 -13.64
N ARG A 420 8.59 19.67 -13.73
CA ARG A 420 9.09 19.15 -15.01
C ARG A 420 8.07 18.28 -15.74
N LEU A 421 7.28 17.52 -14.99
CA LEU A 421 6.17 16.71 -15.52
C LEU A 421 4.90 17.53 -15.81
N GLY A 422 4.94 18.86 -15.66
CA GLY A 422 3.81 19.75 -15.93
C GLY A 422 2.64 19.61 -14.96
N LYS A 423 2.86 18.99 -13.77
CA LYS A 423 1.81 18.88 -12.76
C LYS A 423 1.56 20.22 -12.06
N THR A 424 0.31 20.50 -11.72
CA THR A 424 -0.13 21.77 -11.14
C THR A 424 -0.67 21.65 -9.72
N GLU A 425 -0.97 20.43 -9.30
CA GLU A 425 -1.49 20.11 -7.98
C GLU A 425 -0.60 19.07 -7.29
N ILE A 426 -0.46 19.22 -5.98
CA ILE A 426 0.30 18.30 -5.14
C ILE A 426 -0.63 17.72 -4.09
N ILE A 427 -0.51 16.41 -3.88
CA ILE A 427 -1.06 15.72 -2.73
C ILE A 427 0.07 15.05 -1.95
N ALA A 428 -0.13 14.88 -0.65
CA ALA A 428 0.77 14.12 0.20
C ALA A 428 0.02 13.53 1.40
N GLU A 429 0.58 12.48 1.97
CA GLU A 429 0.19 11.94 3.27
C GLU A 429 1.08 12.48 4.37
N THR A 430 0.61 12.42 5.62
CA THR A 430 1.46 12.68 6.78
C THR A 430 0.92 12.05 8.06
N GLY A 431 1.80 11.54 8.93
CA GLY A 431 1.48 11.09 10.28
C GLY A 431 1.87 12.16 11.32
N ALA A 432 3.16 12.26 11.66
CA ALA A 432 3.66 13.28 12.57
C ALA A 432 3.52 14.75 12.07
N GLY A 433 3.04 14.96 10.85
CA GLY A 433 2.87 16.27 10.25
C GLY A 433 4.14 16.88 9.63
N GLN A 434 5.32 16.35 9.88
CA GLN A 434 6.57 16.93 9.37
C GLN A 434 6.67 16.86 7.84
N HIS A 435 6.26 15.76 7.23
CA HIS A 435 6.19 15.65 5.77
C HIS A 435 5.15 16.60 5.18
N GLY A 436 3.98 16.70 5.80
CA GLY A 436 2.94 17.66 5.41
C GLY A 436 3.43 19.10 5.46
N VAL A 437 4.15 19.50 6.53
CA VAL A 437 4.76 20.85 6.64
C VAL A 437 5.79 21.06 5.54
N ALA A 438 6.68 20.08 5.29
CA ALA A 438 7.70 20.21 4.24
C ALA A 438 7.06 20.34 2.85
N THR A 439 6.04 19.54 2.55
CA THR A 439 5.30 19.57 1.28
C THR A 439 4.54 20.90 1.12
N ALA A 440 3.80 21.32 2.14
CA ALA A 440 3.10 22.62 2.12
C ALA A 440 4.08 23.79 1.93
N THR A 441 5.27 23.72 2.55
CA THR A 441 6.33 24.74 2.41
C THR A 441 6.82 24.87 0.97
N VAL A 442 7.13 23.76 0.31
CA VAL A 442 7.58 23.81 -1.08
C VAL A 442 6.43 24.17 -2.03
N CYS A 443 5.20 23.74 -1.76
CA CYS A 443 4.03 24.15 -2.55
C CYS A 443 3.80 25.67 -2.46
N ALA A 444 3.87 26.25 -1.26
CA ALA A 444 3.76 27.70 -1.07
C ALA A 444 4.87 28.44 -1.83
N LYS A 445 6.12 27.94 -1.76
CA LYS A 445 7.26 28.52 -2.46
C LYS A 445 7.10 28.52 -3.98
N PHE A 446 6.53 27.46 -4.55
CA PHE A 446 6.40 27.31 -5.99
C PHE A 446 5.00 27.65 -6.53
N GLY A 447 4.07 28.10 -5.67
CA GLY A 447 2.72 28.51 -6.07
C GLY A 447 1.84 27.37 -6.56
N MET A 448 2.03 26.15 -6.02
CA MET A 448 1.25 24.97 -6.40
C MET A 448 0.14 24.71 -5.36
N LYS A 449 -1.02 24.26 -5.84
CA LYS A 449 -2.12 23.82 -4.97
C LYS A 449 -1.68 22.57 -4.20
N CYS A 450 -2.01 22.52 -2.90
CA CYS A 450 -1.56 21.46 -2.02
C CYS A 450 -2.69 20.94 -1.14
N THR A 451 -2.85 19.61 -1.12
CA THR A 451 -3.76 18.89 -0.22
C THR A 451 -3.01 17.82 0.56
N ILE A 452 -3.10 17.89 1.89
CA ILE A 452 -2.43 16.95 2.80
C ILE A 452 -3.48 16.04 3.43
N TYR A 453 -3.30 14.73 3.28
CA TYR A 453 -4.09 13.70 3.94
C TYR A 453 -3.43 13.30 5.26
N MET A 454 -4.20 13.26 6.34
CA MET A 454 -3.69 12.96 7.67
C MET A 454 -4.75 12.19 8.46
N GLY A 455 -4.38 11.11 9.11
CA GLY A 455 -5.31 10.36 9.95
C GLY A 455 -5.92 11.26 11.05
N ALA A 456 -7.21 11.11 11.33
CA ALA A 456 -7.90 11.97 12.29
C ALA A 456 -7.29 11.91 13.70
N GLU A 457 -6.74 10.75 14.09
CA GLU A 457 -6.01 10.60 15.37
C GLU A 457 -4.67 11.37 15.34
N ASP A 458 -3.96 11.34 14.20
CA ASP A 458 -2.74 12.10 14.01
C ASP A 458 -3.01 13.61 13.97
N VAL A 459 -4.12 14.04 13.35
CA VAL A 459 -4.56 15.45 13.38
C VAL A 459 -4.70 15.93 14.83
N ARG A 460 -5.27 15.11 15.70
CA ARG A 460 -5.42 15.43 17.13
C ARG A 460 -4.07 15.49 17.85
N ARG A 461 -3.22 14.46 17.66
CA ARG A 461 -1.91 14.35 18.32
C ARG A 461 -0.93 15.44 17.88
N GLN A 462 -1.03 15.93 16.66
CA GLN A 462 -0.07 16.82 16.00
C GLN A 462 -0.70 18.15 15.55
N ALA A 463 -1.60 18.71 16.35
CA ALA A 463 -2.37 19.93 16.04
C ALA A 463 -1.48 21.13 15.63
N LEU A 464 -0.28 21.26 16.21
CA LEU A 464 0.67 22.32 15.87
C LEU A 464 1.13 22.23 14.41
N ASN A 465 1.45 21.03 13.93
CA ASN A 465 1.84 20.83 12.54
C ASN A 465 0.66 21.00 11.58
N VAL A 466 -0.56 20.59 11.98
CA VAL A 466 -1.79 20.87 11.21
C VAL A 466 -1.99 22.36 11.02
N PHE A 467 -1.78 23.16 12.08
CA PHE A 467 -1.85 24.61 12.00
C PHE A 467 -0.79 25.20 11.06
N ARG A 468 0.46 24.72 11.14
CA ARG A 468 1.55 25.13 10.23
C ARG A 468 1.22 24.85 8.77
N ILE A 469 0.68 23.66 8.46
CA ILE A 469 0.28 23.28 7.10
C ILE A 469 -0.79 24.24 6.56
N LYS A 470 -1.81 24.54 7.37
CA LYS A 470 -2.88 25.47 6.99
C LYS A 470 -2.36 26.91 6.84
N LEU A 471 -1.43 27.35 7.71
CA LEU A 471 -0.80 28.68 7.63
C LEU A 471 0.01 28.84 6.33
N LEU A 472 0.58 27.76 5.80
CA LEU A 472 1.29 27.72 4.51
C LEU A 472 0.35 27.68 3.30
N GLY A 473 -0.97 27.72 3.51
CA GLY A 473 -1.96 27.76 2.45
C GLY A 473 -2.40 26.39 1.92
N ALA A 474 -1.92 25.30 2.50
CA ALA A 474 -2.37 23.95 2.11
C ALA A 474 -3.67 23.55 2.83
N SER A 475 -4.47 22.70 2.15
CA SER A 475 -5.63 22.06 2.75
C SER A 475 -5.23 20.80 3.50
N VAL A 476 -5.89 20.52 4.65
CA VAL A 476 -5.71 19.28 5.42
C VAL A 476 -7.04 18.53 5.41
N VAL A 477 -7.00 17.28 4.94
CA VAL A 477 -8.13 16.35 4.95
C VAL A 477 -7.89 15.33 6.07
N ALA A 478 -8.74 15.36 7.08
CA ALA A 478 -8.73 14.36 8.15
C ALA A 478 -9.35 13.05 7.66
N VAL A 479 -8.62 11.95 7.76
CA VAL A 479 -9.05 10.62 7.32
C VAL A 479 -9.67 9.89 8.51
N GLU A 480 -10.97 9.64 8.44
CA GLU A 480 -11.76 9.00 9.52
C GLU A 480 -11.85 7.46 9.36
N ALA A 481 -11.39 6.92 8.24
CA ALA A 481 -11.42 5.48 7.97
C ALA A 481 -10.32 4.73 8.74
N GLY A 482 -10.52 3.43 8.96
CA GLY A 482 -9.53 2.52 9.51
C GLY A 482 -9.07 2.89 10.93
N SER A 483 -7.77 2.81 11.18
CA SER A 483 -7.12 3.21 12.44
C SER A 483 -7.02 4.74 12.63
N ARG A 484 -7.33 5.51 11.60
CA ARG A 484 -7.24 6.97 11.57
C ARG A 484 -5.81 7.51 11.78
N THR A 485 -4.82 6.75 11.30
CA THR A 485 -3.39 7.05 11.39
C THR A 485 -2.75 7.20 10.00
N LEU A 486 -1.42 7.31 9.95
CA LEU A 486 -0.63 7.43 8.71
C LEU A 486 -0.98 6.37 7.67
N ARG A 487 -1.25 5.11 8.07
CA ARG A 487 -1.65 4.03 7.15
C ARG A 487 -2.84 4.43 6.29
N ASP A 488 -3.89 4.94 6.93
CA ASP A 488 -5.13 5.31 6.25
C ASP A 488 -4.98 6.60 5.44
N ALA A 489 -4.08 7.49 5.89
CA ALA A 489 -3.71 8.70 5.13
C ALA A 489 -3.02 8.35 3.80
N VAL A 490 -2.14 7.35 3.77
CA VAL A 490 -1.51 6.84 2.54
C VAL A 490 -2.58 6.29 1.59
N ASN A 491 -3.51 5.48 2.10
CA ASN A 491 -4.61 4.94 1.31
C ASN A 491 -5.46 6.03 0.67
N GLU A 492 -5.81 7.07 1.42
CA GLU A 492 -6.62 8.16 0.90
C GLU A 492 -5.86 9.01 -0.11
N ALA A 493 -4.55 9.23 0.10
CA ALA A 493 -3.70 9.90 -0.88
C ALA A 493 -3.64 9.11 -2.20
N LEU A 494 -3.42 7.79 -2.15
CA LEU A 494 -3.43 6.92 -3.33
C LEU A 494 -4.78 6.95 -4.06
N ARG A 495 -5.90 6.86 -3.33
CA ARG A 495 -7.26 6.95 -3.91
C ARG A 495 -7.51 8.31 -4.57
N SER A 496 -7.11 9.39 -3.93
CA SER A 496 -7.24 10.74 -4.46
C SER A 496 -6.37 10.94 -5.71
N TRP A 497 -5.17 10.35 -5.72
CA TRP A 497 -4.27 10.46 -6.86
C TRP A 497 -4.88 9.86 -8.13
N VAL A 498 -5.51 8.68 -8.03
CA VAL A 498 -6.20 8.01 -9.16
C VAL A 498 -7.24 8.92 -9.84
N VAL A 499 -7.87 9.84 -9.10
CA VAL A 499 -8.94 10.70 -9.65
C VAL A 499 -8.41 11.75 -10.63
N ASN A 500 -7.20 12.29 -10.39
CA ASN A 500 -6.65 13.46 -11.10
C ASN A 500 -5.19 13.25 -11.56
N LEU A 501 -4.87 12.10 -12.15
CA LEU A 501 -3.50 11.72 -12.53
C LEU A 501 -2.81 12.73 -13.46
N SER A 502 -3.56 13.36 -14.38
CA SER A 502 -2.99 14.28 -15.36
C SER A 502 -2.44 15.56 -14.74
N THR A 503 -3.08 16.09 -13.71
CA THR A 503 -2.74 17.38 -13.09
C THR A 503 -2.00 17.25 -11.77
N THR A 504 -2.12 16.10 -11.11
CA THR A 504 -1.68 15.91 -9.72
C THR A 504 -0.45 15.02 -9.63
N HIS A 505 0.52 15.44 -8.81
CA HIS A 505 1.64 14.60 -8.38
C HIS A 505 1.50 14.26 -6.89
N TYR A 506 1.72 13.00 -6.58
CA TYR A 506 1.77 12.53 -5.20
C TYR A 506 3.21 12.61 -4.68
N ILE A 507 3.48 13.54 -3.77
CA ILE A 507 4.76 13.63 -3.06
C ILE A 507 4.72 12.65 -1.87
N ILE A 508 5.27 11.46 -2.05
CA ILE A 508 5.33 10.47 -0.98
C ILE A 508 6.39 10.83 0.06
N GLY A 509 6.06 10.64 1.34
CA GLY A 509 6.88 11.13 2.44
C GLY A 509 7.98 10.19 2.90
N SER A 510 7.95 8.92 2.49
CA SER A 510 8.95 7.93 2.90
C SER A 510 9.42 7.07 1.72
N ALA A 511 10.45 6.25 1.94
CA ALA A 511 11.00 5.34 0.91
C ALA A 511 10.13 4.07 0.78
N ILE A 512 8.82 4.23 0.76
CA ILE A 512 7.77 3.22 0.65
C ILE A 512 7.00 3.41 -0.66
N GLY A 513 5.95 2.62 -0.85
CA GLY A 513 5.08 2.73 -2.01
C GLY A 513 5.58 1.99 -3.24
N PRO A 514 4.81 1.98 -4.33
CA PRO A 514 5.17 1.27 -5.54
C PRO A 514 6.40 1.90 -6.22
N HIS A 515 7.14 1.07 -6.97
CA HIS A 515 8.18 1.61 -7.85
C HIS A 515 7.59 2.72 -8.76
N PRO A 516 8.29 3.89 -8.96
CA PRO A 516 9.67 4.20 -8.62
C PRO A 516 9.86 4.96 -7.29
N PHE A 517 8.84 5.13 -6.46
CA PHE A 517 8.90 5.98 -5.26
C PHE A 517 10.03 5.64 -4.29
N PRO A 518 10.32 4.37 -3.95
CA PRO A 518 11.43 4.07 -3.04
C PRO A 518 12.76 4.63 -3.53
N THR A 519 13.04 4.48 -4.82
CA THR A 519 14.27 4.99 -5.45
C THR A 519 14.30 6.51 -5.53
N ILE A 520 13.17 7.16 -5.83
CA ILE A 520 13.05 8.64 -5.85
C ILE A 520 13.41 9.21 -4.47
N VAL A 521 12.73 8.71 -3.43
CA VAL A 521 12.94 9.19 -2.04
C VAL A 521 14.36 8.93 -1.58
N ARG A 522 14.88 7.72 -1.80
CA ARG A 522 16.28 7.40 -1.49
C ARG A 522 17.25 8.38 -2.15
N THR A 523 17.05 8.68 -3.43
CA THR A 523 17.97 9.54 -4.19
C THR A 523 18.03 10.94 -3.59
N PHE A 524 16.90 11.55 -3.25
CA PHE A 524 16.91 12.89 -2.64
C PHE A 524 17.37 12.87 -1.18
N GLN A 525 17.12 11.79 -0.44
CA GLN A 525 17.58 11.68 0.95
C GLN A 525 19.05 11.29 1.09
N SER A 526 19.68 10.74 0.04
CA SER A 526 21.09 10.32 0.07
C SER A 526 22.06 11.48 0.33
N VAL A 527 21.62 12.72 0.18
CA VAL A 527 22.42 13.91 0.56
C VAL A 527 22.85 13.85 2.03
N ILE A 528 22.07 13.21 2.92
CA ILE A 528 22.41 13.03 4.34
C ILE A 528 23.70 12.23 4.50
N GLY A 529 23.76 11.03 3.91
CA GLY A 529 24.93 10.17 4.02
C GLY A 529 26.12 10.64 3.19
N ASN A 530 25.88 11.27 2.01
CA ASN A 530 26.95 11.85 1.20
C ASN A 530 27.71 12.94 1.96
N GLU A 531 26.98 13.90 2.53
CA GLU A 531 27.61 14.94 3.35
C GLU A 531 28.26 14.38 4.62
N THR A 532 27.69 13.33 5.21
CA THR A 532 28.28 12.64 6.36
C THR A 532 29.64 12.05 6.01
N LYS A 533 29.75 11.38 4.84
CA LYS A 533 31.01 10.84 4.33
C LYS A 533 32.09 11.91 4.20
N GLU A 534 31.75 12.99 3.50
CA GLU A 534 32.66 14.12 3.27
C GLU A 534 33.10 14.78 4.58
N GLN A 535 32.16 15.02 5.48
CA GLN A 535 32.39 15.70 6.76
C GLN A 535 33.20 14.84 7.74
N MET A 536 32.96 13.52 7.78
CA MET A 536 33.78 12.59 8.59
C MET A 536 35.20 12.49 8.04
N GLN A 537 35.36 12.39 6.72
CA GLN A 537 36.68 12.42 6.09
C GLN A 537 37.44 13.72 6.40
N ALA A 538 36.76 14.85 6.36
CA ALA A 538 37.37 16.15 6.66
C ALA A 538 37.74 16.32 8.15
N LYS A 539 36.90 15.80 9.08
CA LYS A 539 37.10 15.97 10.53
C LYS A 539 37.95 14.88 11.17
N ARG A 540 37.88 13.64 10.68
CA ARG A 540 38.51 12.47 11.29
C ARG A 540 39.52 11.76 10.38
N GLY A 541 39.58 12.13 9.09
CA GLY A 541 40.45 11.46 8.08
C GLY A 541 40.00 10.03 7.76
N LYS A 542 38.82 9.60 8.18
CA LYS A 542 38.26 8.26 7.95
C LYS A 542 36.74 8.29 7.84
N LEU A 543 36.17 7.20 7.34
CA LEU A 543 34.72 6.94 7.44
C LEU A 543 34.33 6.66 8.90
N PRO A 544 33.07 6.86 9.28
CA PRO A 544 32.59 6.43 10.60
C PRO A 544 32.61 4.90 10.71
N ASP A 545 32.77 4.38 11.93
CA ASP A 545 32.71 2.94 12.19
C ASP A 545 31.27 2.42 12.19
N ALA A 546 30.30 3.32 12.48
CA ALA A 546 28.89 3.03 12.38
C ALA A 546 28.06 4.26 12.03
N VAL A 547 26.92 4.05 11.36
CA VAL A 547 25.86 5.03 11.17
C VAL A 547 24.56 4.48 11.73
N VAL A 548 23.79 5.33 12.44
CA VAL A 548 22.58 4.96 13.15
C VAL A 548 21.42 5.88 12.73
N ALA A 549 20.26 5.30 12.47
CA ALA A 549 19.05 6.06 12.14
C ALA A 549 17.81 5.37 12.70
N CYS A 550 16.77 6.15 13.05
CA CYS A 550 15.46 5.59 13.37
C CYS A 550 14.77 5.08 12.10
N VAL A 551 13.92 4.07 12.27
CA VAL A 551 13.22 3.42 11.17
C VAL A 551 11.71 3.37 11.45
N GLY A 552 10.94 4.15 10.68
CA GLY A 552 9.53 3.94 10.43
C GLY A 552 9.37 3.45 9.00
N GLY A 553 8.83 4.26 8.08
CA GLY A 553 8.88 3.96 6.65
C GLY A 553 10.30 3.99 6.04
N GLY A 554 11.31 4.53 6.75
CA GLY A 554 12.73 4.36 6.45
C GLY A 554 13.39 5.48 5.66
N SER A 555 12.76 6.65 5.44
CA SER A 555 13.33 7.71 4.59
C SER A 555 14.66 8.27 5.07
N ASN A 556 14.80 8.59 6.37
CA ASN A 556 16.07 9.07 6.91
C ASN A 556 17.13 7.97 6.96
N ALA A 557 16.71 6.74 7.27
CA ALA A 557 17.61 5.60 7.36
C ALA A 557 18.21 5.25 5.99
N VAL A 558 17.38 5.13 4.95
CA VAL A 558 17.88 4.84 3.60
C VAL A 558 18.77 5.98 3.09
N GLY A 559 18.41 7.24 3.39
CA GLY A 559 19.21 8.41 3.01
C GLY A 559 20.59 8.44 3.68
N MET A 560 20.65 8.03 4.96
CA MET A 560 21.90 7.93 5.70
C MET A 560 22.73 6.71 5.27
N PHE A 561 22.08 5.55 5.07
CA PHE A 561 22.77 4.28 4.86
C PHE A 561 23.22 4.05 3.43
N TYR A 562 22.45 4.48 2.43
CA TYR A 562 22.71 4.19 1.02
C TYR A 562 24.12 4.59 0.57
N PRO A 563 24.66 5.79 0.89
CA PRO A 563 26.02 6.12 0.52
C PRO A 563 27.09 5.19 1.13
N PHE A 564 26.78 4.51 2.23
CA PHE A 564 27.67 3.55 2.90
C PHE A 564 27.35 2.08 2.54
N ALA A 565 26.37 1.83 1.68
CA ALA A 565 25.92 0.46 1.37
C ALA A 565 27.06 -0.43 0.87
N ASN A 566 28.00 0.14 0.11
CA ASN A 566 29.16 -0.55 -0.46
C ASN A 566 30.44 -0.43 0.42
N ASP A 567 30.35 0.15 1.62
CA ASP A 567 31.46 0.24 2.56
C ASP A 567 31.29 -0.77 3.70
N PRO A 568 31.79 -2.01 3.58
CA PRO A 568 31.54 -3.09 4.55
C PRO A 568 32.17 -2.81 5.94
N SER A 569 33.13 -1.89 6.02
CA SER A 569 33.73 -1.44 7.28
C SER A 569 32.79 -0.58 8.12
N VAL A 570 31.75 0.02 7.51
CA VAL A 570 30.76 0.86 8.19
C VAL A 570 29.55 0.01 8.58
N LYS A 571 29.28 -0.10 9.88
CA LYS A 571 28.07 -0.77 10.39
C LYS A 571 26.85 0.12 10.14
N LEU A 572 25.76 -0.47 9.66
CA LEU A 572 24.48 0.19 9.48
C LEU A 572 23.52 -0.32 10.56
N LEU A 573 23.05 0.56 11.44
CA LEU A 573 22.12 0.21 12.53
C LEU A 573 20.84 1.01 12.41
N GLY A 574 19.72 0.32 12.11
CA GLY A 574 18.38 0.88 12.18
C GLY A 574 17.73 0.61 13.53
N VAL A 575 17.04 1.60 14.08
CA VAL A 575 16.33 1.47 15.36
C VAL A 575 14.84 1.74 15.13
N GLU A 576 14.03 0.71 15.33
CA GLU A 576 12.59 0.72 15.15
C GLU A 576 11.85 1.05 16.45
N ALA A 577 10.57 1.42 16.33
CA ALA A 577 9.71 1.66 17.51
C ALA A 577 9.19 0.34 18.07
N GLY A 578 9.74 -0.05 19.23
CA GLY A 578 9.34 -1.24 19.97
C GLY A 578 8.07 -1.06 20.80
N GLY A 579 7.51 0.16 20.89
CA GLY A 579 6.27 0.42 21.61
C GLY A 579 6.29 -0.08 23.07
N ASP A 580 5.30 -0.88 23.43
CA ASP A 580 5.23 -1.55 24.74
C ASP A 580 6.09 -2.84 24.80
N GLY A 581 6.81 -3.18 23.71
CA GLY A 581 7.66 -4.37 23.54
C GLY A 581 7.27 -5.20 22.33
N ILE A 582 8.26 -5.77 21.62
CA ILE A 582 8.04 -6.56 20.40
C ILE A 582 7.29 -7.88 20.61
N ASP A 583 7.27 -8.37 21.84
CA ASP A 583 6.50 -9.57 22.25
C ASP A 583 5.01 -9.25 22.49
N THR A 584 4.63 -7.97 22.38
CA THR A 584 3.24 -7.51 22.48
C THR A 584 2.64 -7.26 21.09
N THR A 585 1.34 -6.99 21.04
CA THR A 585 0.69 -6.50 19.80
C THR A 585 0.80 -4.98 19.63
N ARG A 586 1.53 -4.29 20.51
CA ARG A 586 1.60 -2.82 20.57
C ARG A 586 3.01 -2.32 20.28
N HIS A 587 3.44 -2.46 19.04
CA HIS A 587 4.70 -1.95 18.50
C HIS A 587 4.58 -1.61 17.02
N SER A 588 5.61 -0.99 16.45
CA SER A 588 5.73 -0.67 15.00
C SER A 588 7.05 -1.17 14.41
N ALA A 589 7.65 -2.17 15.02
CA ALA A 589 8.94 -2.75 14.61
C ALA A 589 8.73 -3.77 13.48
N THR A 590 8.68 -3.31 12.23
CA THR A 590 8.37 -4.14 11.06
C THR A 590 9.51 -5.08 10.65
N LEU A 591 10.75 -4.62 10.71
CA LEU A 591 11.92 -5.45 10.36
C LEU A 591 12.27 -6.43 11.48
N THR A 592 12.05 -6.07 12.74
CA THR A 592 12.37 -6.92 13.88
C THR A 592 11.26 -7.93 14.19
N GLY A 593 9.99 -7.50 14.14
CA GLY A 593 8.83 -8.31 14.54
C GLY A 593 7.84 -8.66 13.41
N GLY A 594 8.03 -8.14 12.19
CA GLY A 594 7.11 -8.35 11.08
C GLY A 594 7.48 -9.52 10.17
N THR A 595 6.66 -9.72 9.16
CA THR A 595 6.80 -10.75 8.12
C THR A 595 6.70 -10.14 6.72
N LYS A 596 7.14 -10.89 5.69
CA LYS A 596 7.08 -10.44 4.29
C LYS A 596 5.63 -10.39 3.82
N GLY A 597 5.27 -9.31 3.14
CA GLY A 597 3.93 -9.13 2.59
C GLY A 597 3.86 -7.95 1.64
N VAL A 598 2.65 -7.56 1.26
CA VAL A 598 2.38 -6.43 0.36
C VAL A 598 1.51 -5.39 1.06
N LEU A 599 1.96 -4.14 1.04
CA LEU A 599 1.25 -2.99 1.61
C LEU A 599 1.56 -1.74 0.78
N HIS A 600 0.53 -0.91 0.51
CA HIS A 600 0.68 0.36 -0.21
C HIS A 600 1.47 0.25 -1.51
N GLY A 601 1.21 -0.81 -2.28
CA GLY A 601 1.79 -1.01 -3.61
C GLY A 601 3.20 -1.61 -3.64
N VAL A 602 3.74 -2.08 -2.53
CA VAL A 602 5.11 -2.58 -2.45
C VAL A 602 5.21 -3.88 -1.65
N ARG A 603 6.02 -4.82 -2.12
CA ARG A 603 6.40 -6.00 -1.34
C ARG A 603 7.53 -5.65 -0.40
N THR A 604 7.33 -5.87 0.90
CA THR A 604 8.28 -5.49 1.96
C THR A 604 8.02 -6.29 3.25
N TYR A 605 8.74 -5.99 4.34
CA TYR A 605 8.36 -6.43 5.67
C TYR A 605 7.20 -5.58 6.21
N ILE A 606 6.18 -6.24 6.76
CA ILE A 606 4.99 -5.60 7.31
C ILE A 606 4.54 -6.26 8.61
N LEU A 607 3.76 -5.55 9.40
CA LEU A 607 3.05 -6.10 10.55
C LEU A 607 1.68 -6.59 10.10
N GLN A 608 1.46 -7.89 10.19
CA GLN A 608 0.23 -8.56 9.76
C GLN A 608 -0.06 -9.79 10.62
N ASP A 609 -1.34 -10.18 10.62
CA ASP A 609 -1.76 -11.43 11.22
C ASP A 609 -1.51 -12.64 10.29
N LYS A 610 -1.79 -13.85 10.78
CA LYS A 610 -1.63 -15.09 10.00
C LYS A 610 -2.51 -15.19 8.74
N TYR A 611 -3.51 -14.32 8.61
CA TYR A 611 -4.40 -14.27 7.46
C TYR A 611 -4.05 -13.13 6.47
N GLY A 612 -2.94 -12.43 6.72
CA GLY A 612 -2.50 -11.31 5.89
C GLY A 612 -3.27 -10.02 6.10
N GLN A 613 -4.01 -9.88 7.20
CA GLN A 613 -4.61 -8.63 7.60
C GLN A 613 -3.57 -7.73 8.26
N ILE A 614 -3.51 -6.48 7.86
CA ILE A 614 -2.54 -5.53 8.41
C ILE A 614 -2.89 -5.24 9.87
N SER A 615 -1.92 -5.45 10.75
CA SER A 615 -2.08 -5.20 12.18
C SER A 615 -2.10 -3.71 12.49
N ASP A 616 -2.85 -3.35 13.53
CA ASP A 616 -2.71 -2.02 14.12
C ASP A 616 -1.35 -1.90 14.78
N THR A 617 -0.78 -0.71 14.74
CA THR A 617 0.53 -0.38 15.27
C THR A 617 0.44 0.53 16.48
N HIS A 618 1.54 0.62 17.23
CA HIS A 618 1.66 1.57 18.32
C HIS A 618 3.10 2.08 18.46
N SER A 619 3.23 3.38 18.59
CA SER A 619 4.45 4.06 18.99
C SER A 619 4.09 5.38 19.65
N VAL A 620 4.84 5.77 20.67
CA VAL A 620 4.79 7.13 21.24
C VAL A 620 5.16 8.18 20.20
N SER A 621 5.88 7.78 19.17
CA SER A 621 6.26 8.61 18.03
C SER A 621 5.33 8.40 16.84
N ALA A 622 4.50 9.39 16.52
CA ALA A 622 3.58 9.34 15.37
C ALA A 622 4.29 9.13 14.02
N GLY A 623 5.55 9.54 13.88
CA GLY A 623 6.32 9.36 12.63
C GLY A 623 6.91 7.97 12.45
N LEU A 624 6.89 7.11 13.49
CA LEU A 624 7.28 5.70 13.43
C LEU A 624 6.07 4.77 13.54
N ASP A 625 4.87 5.28 13.76
CA ASP A 625 3.64 4.52 13.92
C ASP A 625 3.09 4.10 12.53
N TYR A 626 3.71 3.06 11.95
CA TYR A 626 3.43 2.60 10.58
C TYR A 626 3.75 1.10 10.46
N PRO A 627 2.85 0.29 9.86
CA PRO A 627 3.00 -1.17 9.80
C PRO A 627 3.87 -1.69 8.64
N GLY A 628 4.64 -0.83 7.99
CA GLY A 628 5.48 -1.22 6.85
C GLY A 628 6.82 -0.48 6.84
N VAL A 629 7.71 -0.85 5.92
CA VAL A 629 9.05 -0.27 5.79
C VAL A 629 9.48 -0.24 4.32
N GLY A 630 10.47 0.58 3.98
CA GLY A 630 11.04 0.62 2.62
C GLY A 630 11.63 -0.70 2.17
N PRO A 631 11.42 -1.09 0.89
CA PRO A 631 11.86 -2.39 0.37
C PRO A 631 13.39 -2.54 0.34
N GLU A 632 14.12 -1.46 0.20
CA GLU A 632 15.58 -1.48 0.21
C GLU A 632 16.14 -1.82 1.62
N LEU A 633 15.51 -1.31 2.69
CA LEU A 633 15.87 -1.69 4.06
C LEU A 633 15.54 -3.16 4.34
N SER A 634 14.43 -3.66 3.79
CA SER A 634 14.07 -5.08 3.85
C SER A 634 15.12 -5.97 3.17
N SER A 635 15.61 -5.56 2.01
CA SER A 635 16.69 -6.23 1.30
C SER A 635 18.01 -6.22 2.11
N TRP A 636 18.33 -5.10 2.75
CA TRP A 636 19.54 -5.02 3.59
C TRP A 636 19.43 -5.82 4.89
N LYS A 637 18.22 -6.04 5.41
CA LYS A 637 18.01 -6.99 6.50
C LYS A 637 18.32 -8.42 6.06
N ASP A 638 17.71 -8.86 4.95
CA ASP A 638 17.86 -10.24 4.46
C ASP A 638 19.29 -10.56 3.99
N SER A 639 19.98 -9.57 3.42
CA SER A 639 21.40 -9.70 3.05
C SER A 639 22.36 -9.45 4.21
N GLU A 640 21.87 -9.21 5.42
CA GLU A 640 22.66 -8.87 6.61
C GLU A 640 23.57 -7.64 6.43
N ARG A 641 23.29 -6.79 5.42
CA ARG A 641 24.04 -5.54 5.21
C ARG A 641 23.76 -4.53 6.31
N ALA A 642 22.55 -4.46 6.82
CA ALA A 642 22.16 -3.61 7.94
C ALA A 642 21.57 -4.46 9.07
N LYS A 643 21.84 -4.05 10.31
CA LYS A 643 21.24 -4.62 11.51
C LYS A 643 20.09 -3.73 11.97
N PHE A 644 19.02 -4.36 12.43
CA PHE A 644 17.86 -3.67 12.97
C PHE A 644 17.59 -4.14 14.41
N ILE A 645 17.24 -3.19 15.26
CA ILE A 645 16.83 -3.42 16.65
C ILE A 645 15.57 -2.59 16.95
N ALA A 646 14.83 -2.98 17.94
CA ALA A 646 13.70 -2.21 18.43
C ALA A 646 14.05 -1.50 19.74
N ALA A 647 13.59 -0.29 19.94
CA ALA A 647 13.62 0.42 21.20
C ALA A 647 12.18 0.68 21.67
N THR A 648 11.87 0.35 22.92
CA THR A 648 10.55 0.60 23.52
C THR A 648 10.29 2.09 23.72
N ASP A 649 9.03 2.46 23.97
CA ASP A 649 8.66 3.85 24.28
C ASP A 649 9.42 4.39 25.49
N ALA A 650 9.63 3.57 26.53
CA ALA A 650 10.43 3.93 27.71
C ALA A 650 11.90 4.19 27.34
N GLU A 651 12.50 3.34 26.51
CA GLU A 651 13.89 3.49 26.03
C GLU A 651 14.04 4.71 25.10
N ALA A 652 13.04 5.01 24.28
CA ALA A 652 13.01 6.23 23.51
C ALA A 652 12.98 7.48 24.40
N PHE A 653 12.24 7.45 25.51
CA PHE A 653 12.23 8.53 26.50
C PHE A 653 13.58 8.68 27.22
N ILE A 654 14.32 7.58 27.44
CA ILE A 654 15.72 7.68 27.92
C ILE A 654 16.57 8.44 26.89
N GLY A 655 16.50 8.07 25.62
CA GLY A 655 17.21 8.76 24.53
C GLY A 655 16.85 10.23 24.45
N PHE A 656 15.55 10.55 24.52
CA PHE A 656 15.05 11.93 24.54
C PHE A 656 15.61 12.74 25.69
N ARG A 657 15.54 12.21 26.91
CA ARG A 657 16.06 12.84 28.12
C ARG A 657 17.56 13.10 28.04
N LEU A 658 18.32 12.06 27.67
CA LEU A 658 19.80 12.15 27.69
C LEU A 658 20.32 13.22 26.72
N ILE A 659 19.87 13.23 25.46
CA ILE A 659 20.34 14.22 24.50
C ILE A 659 19.84 15.63 24.87
N SER A 660 18.62 15.76 25.43
CA SER A 660 18.10 17.06 25.88
C SER A 660 18.91 17.62 27.05
N GLN A 661 19.25 16.80 28.06
CA GLN A 661 19.95 17.24 29.25
C GLN A 661 21.47 17.35 29.08
N LEU A 662 22.05 16.53 28.22
CA LEU A 662 23.50 16.51 28.02
C LEU A 662 23.94 17.45 26.91
N GLU A 663 23.19 17.56 25.82
CA GLU A 663 23.59 18.35 24.63
C GLU A 663 22.72 19.60 24.43
N GLY A 664 21.68 19.82 25.23
CA GLY A 664 20.77 20.97 25.06
C GLY A 664 19.96 20.88 23.76
N ILE A 665 19.78 19.69 23.21
CA ILE A 665 19.05 19.47 21.94
C ILE A 665 17.77 18.70 22.25
N ILE A 666 16.61 19.30 21.99
CA ILE A 666 15.32 18.61 22.10
C ILE A 666 15.03 17.92 20.77
N PRO A 667 15.23 16.59 20.67
CA PRO A 667 15.06 15.86 19.43
C PRO A 667 13.59 15.53 19.19
N ALA A 668 13.23 15.18 17.94
CA ALA A 668 11.96 14.52 17.68
C ALA A 668 11.93 13.15 18.37
N LEU A 669 10.74 12.69 18.79
CA LEU A 669 10.56 11.37 19.40
C LEU A 669 11.01 10.23 18.48
N GLU A 670 10.87 10.41 17.17
CA GLU A 670 11.41 9.50 16.16
C GLU A 670 12.91 9.28 16.39
N THR A 671 13.65 10.36 16.45
CA THR A 671 15.13 10.35 16.60
C THR A 671 15.57 9.77 17.94
N SER A 672 14.76 9.92 18.99
CA SER A 672 15.08 9.46 20.33
C SER A 672 15.33 7.96 20.40
N HIS A 673 14.64 7.16 19.56
CA HIS A 673 14.91 5.72 19.41
C HIS A 673 16.34 5.49 18.89
N ALA A 674 16.76 6.22 17.86
CA ALA A 674 18.12 6.11 17.31
C ALA A 674 19.18 6.55 18.31
N VAL A 675 18.91 7.59 19.12
CA VAL A 675 19.83 8.05 20.18
C VAL A 675 20.04 6.95 21.22
N TYR A 676 18.96 6.34 21.69
CA TYR A 676 19.08 5.21 22.63
C TYR A 676 19.90 4.05 22.04
N GLY A 677 19.56 3.58 20.83
CA GLY A 677 20.30 2.49 20.18
C GLY A 677 21.77 2.82 19.91
N ALA A 678 22.09 4.09 19.59
CA ALA A 678 23.46 4.54 19.38
C ALA A 678 24.27 4.57 20.70
N ILE A 679 23.66 4.96 21.82
CA ILE A 679 24.30 4.92 23.14
C ILE A 679 24.64 3.48 23.50
N GLU A 680 23.70 2.55 23.33
CA GLU A 680 23.93 1.14 23.63
C GLU A 680 25.02 0.54 22.71
N LEU A 681 25.03 0.90 21.42
CA LEU A 681 26.11 0.51 20.51
C LEU A 681 27.47 1.09 20.96
N ALA A 682 27.51 2.38 21.31
CA ALA A 682 28.75 3.07 21.72
C ALA A 682 29.41 2.41 22.91
N LYS A 683 28.66 1.95 23.91
CA LYS A 683 29.16 1.21 25.08
C LYS A 683 29.97 -0.05 24.72
N THR A 684 29.68 -0.64 23.55
CA THR A 684 30.34 -1.87 23.06
C THR A 684 31.53 -1.60 22.14
N MET A 685 31.83 -0.34 21.83
CA MET A 685 32.85 0.08 20.88
C MET A 685 34.02 0.79 21.58
N ASN A 686 35.16 0.83 20.91
CA ASN A 686 36.36 1.49 21.44
C ASN A 686 36.26 3.01 21.36
N LYS A 687 36.98 3.72 22.21
CA LYS A 687 36.97 5.21 22.31
C LYS A 687 37.53 5.93 21.07
N ASP A 688 38.31 5.25 20.24
CA ASP A 688 38.86 5.79 18.99
C ASP A 688 37.92 5.61 17.77
N GLN A 689 36.81 4.86 17.98
CA GLN A 689 35.79 4.65 16.98
C GLN A 689 34.74 5.77 16.98
N ASP A 690 34.06 5.91 15.87
CA ASP A 690 33.09 6.99 15.61
C ASP A 690 31.74 6.44 15.17
N ILE A 691 30.67 6.88 15.82
CA ILE A 691 29.27 6.62 15.43
C ILE A 691 28.63 7.94 14.98
N VAL A 692 27.90 7.92 13.88
CA VAL A 692 27.11 9.08 13.44
C VAL A 692 25.62 8.74 13.52
N ILE A 693 24.86 9.53 14.30
CA ILE A 693 23.42 9.45 14.38
C ILE A 693 22.79 10.43 13.38
N CYS A 694 21.83 9.96 12.57
CA CYS A 694 20.95 10.85 11.82
C CYS A 694 19.94 11.49 12.78
N LEU A 695 20.18 12.75 13.18
CA LEU A 695 19.25 13.52 14.01
C LEU A 695 18.13 14.05 13.13
N SER A 696 17.16 13.19 12.82
CA SER A 696 16.23 13.32 11.69
C SER A 696 15.23 14.48 11.79
N GLY A 697 14.96 14.98 13.01
CA GLY A 697 14.06 16.09 13.23
C GLY A 697 14.12 16.66 14.65
N ARG A 698 13.57 17.86 14.82
CA ARG A 698 13.49 18.54 16.13
C ARG A 698 12.19 18.24 16.85
N GLY A 699 12.21 18.34 18.17
CA GLY A 699 11.16 17.89 19.08
C GLY A 699 10.14 18.93 19.50
N ASP A 700 10.16 20.17 18.96
CA ASP A 700 9.17 21.22 19.33
C ASP A 700 7.73 20.72 19.18
N LYS A 701 7.48 19.88 18.17
CA LYS A 701 6.17 19.27 17.91
C LYS A 701 5.75 18.23 18.95
N ASP A 702 6.71 17.65 19.68
CA ASP A 702 6.51 16.48 20.55
C ASP A 702 6.48 16.84 22.04
N VAL A 703 6.87 18.07 22.42
CA VAL A 703 6.96 18.50 23.81
C VAL A 703 5.65 18.28 24.57
N GLN A 704 4.50 18.55 23.95
CA GLN A 704 3.21 18.30 24.55
C GLN A 704 2.96 16.80 24.75
N SER A 705 3.21 16.00 23.72
CA SER A 705 3.04 14.52 23.81
C SER A 705 3.97 13.91 24.86
N VAL A 706 5.20 14.42 24.97
CA VAL A 706 6.13 14.00 26.03
C VAL A 706 5.56 14.35 27.42
N ALA A 707 5.01 15.55 27.60
CA ALA A 707 4.38 15.95 28.86
C ALA A 707 3.16 15.08 29.23
N GLU A 708 2.36 14.68 28.24
CA GLU A 708 1.19 13.82 28.43
C GLU A 708 1.57 12.36 28.77
N GLU A 709 2.63 11.82 28.17
CA GLU A 709 3.09 10.43 28.38
C GLU A 709 4.05 10.27 29.57
N LEU A 710 4.69 11.35 29.99
CA LEU A 710 5.68 11.32 31.07
C LEU A 710 5.13 10.76 32.41
N PRO A 711 3.88 11.04 32.84
CA PRO A 711 3.32 10.42 34.04
C PRO A 711 3.28 8.89 33.98
N LYS A 712 3.18 8.31 32.79
CA LYS A 712 3.14 6.84 32.58
C LYS A 712 4.55 6.26 32.41
N LEU A 713 5.39 6.88 31.58
CA LEU A 713 6.71 6.36 31.24
C LEU A 713 7.81 6.82 32.20
N GLY A 714 7.69 8.01 32.78
CA GLY A 714 8.67 8.58 33.67
C GLY A 714 9.03 7.71 34.85
N PRO A 715 8.07 7.12 35.60
CA PRO A 715 8.37 6.20 36.70
C PRO A 715 9.21 4.98 36.30
N GLN A 716 9.05 4.50 35.05
CA GLN A 716 9.78 3.34 34.55
C GLN A 716 11.28 3.63 34.34
N ILE A 717 11.62 4.90 34.10
CA ILE A 717 12.98 5.34 33.76
C ILE A 717 13.58 6.30 34.78
N GLY A 718 12.92 6.49 35.92
CA GLY A 718 13.35 7.40 36.98
C GLY A 718 13.41 8.86 36.49
N TRP A 719 12.44 9.30 35.72
CA TRP A 719 12.35 10.67 35.20
C TRP A 719 11.03 11.31 35.61
N ASP A 720 11.12 12.27 36.54
CA ASP A 720 9.98 13.03 37.04
C ASP A 720 10.23 14.53 36.72
N LEU A 721 9.36 15.11 35.88
CA LEU A 721 9.28 16.55 35.67
C LEU A 721 7.90 16.99 36.15
N ARG A 722 7.86 17.58 37.34
CA ARG A 722 6.63 18.16 37.91
C ARG A 722 6.50 19.58 37.42
N PHE A 723 5.33 19.93 36.85
CA PHE A 723 4.98 21.28 36.46
C PHE A 723 4.18 21.95 37.57
#